data_207002588e3b43ffa3887b4d0a68f8e3
#
_entry.id   207002588e3b43ffa3887b4d0a68f8e3
#
_cell.length_a   1.000
_cell.length_b   1.000
_cell.length_c   1.000
_cell.angle_alpha   90.00
_cell.angle_beta   90.00
_cell.angle_gamma   90.00
#
_symmetry.space_group_name_H-M   'P 1'
#
loop_
_entity.id
_entity.type
_entity.pdbx_description
1 polymer ?
#
loop_
_entity_poly.entity_id
_entity_poly.type
_entity_poly.pdbx_seq_one_letter_code
_entity_poly.pdbx_strand_id
1 'polypeptide(L)'
;AHTIGQREDTGGLVVAIYGEWGDGKTSALNMMEKELKGYDDIIVTRFNPWYFQSEAMLVKGFFDHLAEVMDKSIPTVGEKVAGFVKKYGGMLAMVAGNVVVRGVGLNIDPGAIQDAASDAAKELGLEELHKRIQAILKKSEKRLVVLIDDIDRLDKAEIHQMFKLVRLTGNFERVTYVLAFDEKMVAAALREKYAAGKGDSGMKFIEKIVQVPLHLPPAYKEPLLKAIFAEIQRTLDIEEIELIERDASSIGYEFQTSLGYALRTPRQVKRYANAIMFALPVLKEEVCISDLLLIEAIRVFYPDLYELIRDNYEAFLSGESTLGTRDKDRTSVLVQITKDIEGEGCQRAIKHLVGQLFPRAEGHGSYGDEWEKIWAGEKRICSRAYFRRYFTYGVPQGDISDIDFNAFVTEVHRTSGKKEIADLVGTFVKKYGPHSFIEKLPLTEGSLSNEVAKKIALGIAGHGSQFNDNGDIFSSDFSRAVTFIARTHLRLPQVTDRDAFATEIIAAAKSLPFAVEEFLFMSQEEKKTPEAQHSMSETEQERLGKTLAERIAKQSNKTPPHTLKHGAGRLIWHWNRYGKLGEAKAYFKKRLTKKPGEVGDFLSCFVGTAYSADGRHKSDLRGNEYDAVTALIDADDLVKIIKKSHFAKHIDTEKVYFNRTLSDAQRMVNQFMSIHKDKGAKKLTEAAS
;
A
#
# COMPACT_ATOMS: atom_id res chain seq x y z
N ALA A 1 9.61 9.14 44.75
CA ALA A 1 11.06 9.11 45.00
C ALA A 1 11.41 9.90 46.27
N HIS A 2 11.14 11.20 46.30
CA HIS A 2 11.47 12.09 47.42
C HIS A 2 11.05 11.54 48.80
N THR A 3 9.82 11.09 48.95
CA THR A 3 9.27 10.48 50.19
C THR A 3 10.06 9.22 50.61
N ILE A 4 10.48 8.39 49.66
CA ILE A 4 11.33 7.22 49.93
C ILE A 4 12.74 7.69 50.35
N GLY A 5 13.26 8.73 49.70
CA GLY A 5 14.55 9.30 49.97
C GLY A 5 14.69 9.89 51.37
N GLN A 6 13.63 10.53 51.87
CA GLN A 6 13.62 11.19 53.19
C GLN A 6 13.03 10.33 54.33
N ARG A 7 12.69 9.08 54.08
CA ARG A 7 12.05 8.22 55.08
C ARG A 7 13.03 7.87 56.21
N GLU A 8 12.70 8.21 57.42
CA GLU A 8 13.46 7.90 58.64
C GLU A 8 13.12 6.50 59.18
N ASP A 9 11.91 6.03 58.95
CA ASP A 9 11.48 4.68 59.37
C ASP A 9 12.23 3.60 58.59
N THR A 10 12.87 2.68 59.32
CA THR A 10 13.67 1.60 58.76
C THR A 10 12.88 0.34 58.46
N GLY A 11 11.59 0.25 58.74
CA GLY A 11 10.74 -0.90 58.46
C GLY A 11 10.66 -1.17 56.96
N GLY A 12 10.52 -2.42 56.57
CA GLY A 12 10.32 -2.82 55.15
C GLY A 12 9.11 -2.14 54.53
N LEU A 13 9.19 -1.72 53.29
CA LEU A 13 8.12 -1.02 52.58
C LEU A 13 7.88 -1.61 51.23
N VAL A 14 6.63 -1.87 50.87
CA VAL A 14 6.19 -2.30 49.54
C VAL A 14 5.26 -1.23 48.96
N VAL A 15 5.76 -0.57 47.94
CA VAL A 15 5.04 0.44 47.11
C VAL A 15 4.66 -0.21 45.80
N ALA A 16 3.44 -0.02 45.33
CA ALA A 16 3.07 -0.42 43.97
C ALA A 16 2.69 0.80 43.14
N ILE A 17 3.14 0.81 41.90
CA ILE A 17 2.76 1.78 40.86
C ILE A 17 1.82 1.05 39.90
N TYR A 18 0.54 1.38 39.99
CA TYR A 18 -0.51 0.81 39.17
C TYR A 18 -0.76 1.64 37.91
N GLY A 19 -0.98 0.97 36.79
CA GLY A 19 -1.35 1.60 35.53
C GLY A 19 -1.61 0.55 34.46
N GLU A 20 -2.40 0.87 33.48
CA GLU A 20 -2.67 -0.01 32.34
C GLU A 20 -1.43 -0.11 31.43
N TRP A 21 -1.49 -1.00 30.47
CA TRP A 21 -0.37 -1.16 29.51
C TRP A 21 -0.19 0.09 28.64
N GLY A 22 0.96 0.73 28.75
CA GLY A 22 1.30 1.94 28.00
C GLY A 22 1.22 3.24 28.77
N ASP A 23 0.72 3.25 30.02
CA ASP A 23 0.58 4.45 30.87
C ASP A 23 1.91 5.08 31.32
N GLY A 24 3.02 4.39 31.09
CA GLY A 24 4.34 4.93 31.44
C GLY A 24 4.90 4.44 32.78
N LYS A 25 4.46 3.29 33.28
CA LYS A 25 5.00 2.65 34.51
C LYS A 25 6.52 2.60 34.52
N THR A 26 7.12 2.05 33.46
CA THR A 26 8.59 2.01 33.29
C THR A 26 9.23 3.41 33.27
N SER A 27 8.56 4.40 32.70
CA SER A 27 9.05 5.80 32.71
C SER A 27 9.03 6.39 34.11
N ALA A 28 7.99 6.11 34.88
CA ALA A 28 7.90 6.51 36.29
C ALA A 28 9.02 5.86 37.11
N LEU A 29 9.28 4.56 36.93
CA LEU A 29 10.45 3.90 37.56
C LEU A 29 11.78 4.50 37.16
N ASN A 30 11.96 4.87 35.86
CA ASN A 30 13.18 5.55 35.40
C ASN A 30 13.41 6.91 36.08
N MET A 31 12.36 7.70 36.24
CA MET A 31 12.43 8.98 36.93
C MET A 31 12.73 8.78 38.42
N MET A 32 12.09 7.82 39.07
CA MET A 32 12.33 7.46 40.45
C MET A 32 13.77 7.00 40.69
N GLU A 33 14.28 6.13 39.84
CA GLU A 33 15.67 5.64 39.88
C GLU A 33 16.67 6.80 39.80
N LYS A 34 16.46 7.72 38.83
CA LYS A 34 17.32 8.87 38.63
C LYS A 34 17.36 9.77 39.88
N GLU A 35 16.22 10.03 40.51
CA GLU A 35 16.10 10.85 41.68
C GLU A 35 16.72 10.16 42.93
N LEU A 36 16.40 8.87 43.13
CA LEU A 36 16.88 8.09 44.28
C LEU A 36 18.42 7.90 44.27
N LYS A 37 19.05 7.85 43.11
CA LYS A 37 20.51 7.83 42.97
C LYS A 37 21.20 9.08 43.48
N GLY A 38 20.46 10.16 43.72
CA GLY A 38 20.99 11.38 44.36
C GLY A 38 21.13 11.30 45.88
N TYR A 39 20.67 10.21 46.53
CA TYR A 39 20.82 10.00 47.97
C TYR A 39 21.97 9.04 48.26
N ASP A 40 22.99 9.50 48.98
CA ASP A 40 24.21 8.74 49.24
C ASP A 40 24.00 7.48 50.10
N ASP A 41 22.95 7.44 50.90
CA ASP A 41 22.60 6.34 51.77
C ASP A 41 21.66 5.30 51.08
N ILE A 42 21.26 5.53 49.82
CA ILE A 42 20.34 4.63 49.09
C ILE A 42 21.08 3.87 47.98
N ILE A 43 20.92 2.57 48.02
CA ILE A 43 21.31 1.67 46.95
C ILE A 43 20.06 1.37 46.12
N VAL A 44 19.99 1.82 44.85
CA VAL A 44 18.88 1.53 43.95
C VAL A 44 19.27 0.43 42.98
N THR A 45 18.43 -0.56 42.84
CA THR A 45 18.63 -1.64 41.88
C THR A 45 17.31 -1.98 41.15
N ARG A 46 17.46 -2.53 39.94
CA ARG A 46 16.33 -3.04 39.15
C ARG A 46 16.37 -4.53 39.06
N PHE A 47 15.22 -5.14 39.26
CA PHE A 47 15.03 -6.56 39.02
C PHE A 47 13.90 -6.73 38.00
N ASN A 48 14.19 -7.42 36.88
CA ASN A 48 13.18 -7.75 35.89
C ASN A 48 12.91 -9.27 35.96
N PRO A 49 11.76 -9.67 36.50
CA PRO A 49 11.43 -11.07 36.71
C PRO A 49 11.18 -11.83 35.39
N TRP A 50 10.90 -11.14 34.31
CA TRP A 50 10.61 -11.74 32.99
C TRP A 50 11.81 -12.45 32.35
N TYR A 51 13.02 -12.23 32.84
CA TYR A 51 14.21 -12.94 32.35
C TYR A 51 14.34 -14.39 32.85
N PHE A 52 13.46 -14.82 33.77
CA PHE A 52 13.54 -16.13 34.40
C PHE A 52 12.41 -17.05 33.95
N GLN A 53 12.75 -18.26 33.49
CA GLN A 53 11.80 -19.19 32.85
C GLN A 53 11.09 -20.16 33.82
N SER A 54 11.34 -20.08 35.12
CA SER A 54 10.69 -20.92 36.11
C SER A 54 10.67 -20.29 37.50
N GLU A 55 9.72 -20.71 38.33
CA GLU A 55 9.60 -20.24 39.72
C GLU A 55 10.92 -20.38 40.52
N ALA A 56 11.61 -21.47 40.37
CA ALA A 56 12.87 -21.72 41.07
C ALA A 56 14.00 -20.80 40.57
N MET A 57 14.07 -20.57 39.23
CA MET A 57 15.05 -19.67 38.64
C MET A 57 14.77 -18.23 39.02
N LEU A 58 13.50 -17.86 39.11
CA LEU A 58 13.06 -16.52 39.53
C LEU A 58 13.55 -16.21 40.97
N VAL A 59 13.29 -17.12 41.91
CA VAL A 59 13.70 -16.95 43.32
C VAL A 59 15.25 -16.91 43.41
N LYS A 60 15.92 -17.85 42.79
CA LYS A 60 17.40 -17.89 42.77
C LYS A 60 17.99 -16.62 42.15
N GLY A 61 17.49 -16.23 40.96
CA GLY A 61 17.93 -15.04 40.24
C GLY A 61 17.75 -13.75 41.05
N PHE A 62 16.64 -13.65 41.78
CA PHE A 62 16.40 -12.52 42.67
C PHE A 62 17.46 -12.41 43.77
N PHE A 63 17.75 -13.52 44.49
CA PHE A 63 18.74 -13.51 45.56
C PHE A 63 20.15 -13.36 45.02
N ASP A 64 20.50 -13.96 43.88
CA ASP A 64 21.78 -13.76 43.23
C ASP A 64 21.99 -12.29 42.83
N HIS A 65 20.96 -11.66 42.31
CA HIS A 65 20.97 -10.23 41.98
C HIS A 65 21.17 -9.35 43.21
N LEU A 66 20.40 -9.58 44.28
CA LEU A 66 20.59 -8.85 45.53
C LEU A 66 21.98 -9.04 46.11
N ALA A 67 22.53 -10.26 46.09
CA ALA A 67 23.87 -10.58 46.56
C ALA A 67 24.94 -9.77 45.76
N GLU A 68 24.81 -9.71 44.44
CA GLU A 68 25.73 -8.98 43.57
C GLU A 68 25.69 -7.46 43.85
N VAL A 69 24.48 -6.91 44.03
CA VAL A 69 24.30 -5.47 44.33
C VAL A 69 24.87 -5.10 45.69
N MET A 70 24.64 -5.97 46.70
CA MET A 70 25.19 -5.72 48.04
C MET A 70 26.69 -5.85 48.10
N ASP A 71 27.27 -6.79 47.37
CA ASP A 71 28.73 -7.03 47.27
C ASP A 71 29.46 -5.82 46.66
N LYS A 72 28.91 -5.27 45.59
CA LYS A 72 29.43 -4.10 44.92
C LYS A 72 29.29 -2.82 45.74
N SER A 73 28.25 -2.68 46.54
CA SER A 73 27.85 -1.43 47.17
C SER A 73 28.25 -1.33 48.64
N ILE A 74 28.67 -2.41 49.29
CA ILE A 74 29.05 -2.51 50.71
C ILE A 74 30.37 -3.26 50.83
N PRO A 75 31.52 -2.64 50.51
CA PRO A 75 32.83 -3.30 50.42
C PRO A 75 33.32 -3.91 51.72
N THR A 76 32.93 -3.34 52.88
CA THR A 76 33.42 -3.75 54.22
C THR A 76 32.78 -5.05 54.75
N VAL A 77 31.71 -5.54 54.11
CA VAL A 77 30.93 -6.72 54.58
C VAL A 77 30.67 -7.71 53.47
N GLY A 78 31.13 -7.44 52.25
CA GLY A 78 30.67 -7.99 50.98
C GLY A 78 30.77 -9.51 50.87
N GLU A 79 31.93 -10.15 51.07
CA GLU A 79 32.07 -11.59 50.82
C GLU A 79 31.18 -12.47 51.71
N LYS A 80 30.96 -12.08 52.96
CA LYS A 80 30.13 -12.85 53.91
C LYS A 80 28.64 -12.66 53.62
N VAL A 81 28.21 -11.44 53.19
CA VAL A 81 26.81 -11.10 52.86
C VAL A 81 26.39 -11.79 51.59
N ALA A 82 27.16 -11.67 50.51
CA ALA A 82 26.88 -12.28 49.24
C ALA A 82 26.73 -13.79 49.35
N GLY A 83 27.62 -14.44 50.12
CA GLY A 83 27.54 -15.90 50.39
C GLY A 83 26.28 -16.29 51.15
N PHE A 84 25.85 -15.50 52.14
CA PHE A 84 24.61 -15.78 52.88
C PHE A 84 23.34 -15.56 52.04
N VAL A 85 23.29 -14.46 51.30
CA VAL A 85 22.12 -14.11 50.45
C VAL A 85 21.95 -15.17 49.33
N LYS A 86 23.05 -15.64 48.72
CA LYS A 86 23.03 -16.74 47.74
C LYS A 86 22.53 -18.04 48.34
N LYS A 87 23.01 -18.40 49.55
CA LYS A 87 22.61 -19.60 50.28
C LYS A 87 21.10 -19.57 50.63
N TYR A 88 20.62 -18.43 51.10
CA TYR A 88 19.19 -18.22 51.43
C TYR A 88 18.31 -18.37 50.19
N GLY A 89 18.69 -17.74 49.03
CA GLY A 89 18.01 -17.86 47.76
C GLY A 89 17.98 -19.27 47.21
N GLY A 90 19.11 -20.02 47.37
CA GLY A 90 19.19 -21.43 46.99
C GLY A 90 18.24 -22.32 47.78
N MET A 91 18.12 -22.09 49.10
CA MET A 91 17.20 -22.83 49.95
C MET A 91 15.74 -22.51 49.67
N LEU A 92 15.38 -21.25 49.48
CA LEU A 92 14.02 -20.88 49.08
C LEU A 92 13.64 -21.42 47.72
N ALA A 93 14.57 -21.51 46.77
CA ALA A 93 14.33 -22.11 45.46
C ALA A 93 14.08 -23.61 45.55
N MET A 94 14.75 -24.32 46.47
CA MET A 94 14.50 -25.75 46.75
C MET A 94 13.12 -25.99 47.41
N VAL A 95 12.69 -25.07 48.26
CA VAL A 95 11.36 -25.16 48.93
C VAL A 95 10.22 -24.74 48.01
N ALA A 96 10.50 -23.85 47.04
CA ALA A 96 9.49 -23.32 46.11
C ALA A 96 9.23 -24.20 44.89
N GLY A 97 10.19 -25.04 44.50
CA GLY A 97 10.07 -25.87 43.32
C GLY A 97 10.50 -27.29 43.58
N ASN A 98 9.78 -28.29 43.07
CA ASN A 98 10.23 -29.64 42.88
C ASN A 98 11.40 -29.65 41.86
N VAL A 99 12.56 -29.13 42.23
CA VAL A 99 13.72 -29.05 41.35
C VAL A 99 14.38 -30.43 41.31
N VAL A 100 14.05 -31.16 40.28
CA VAL A 100 14.86 -32.33 39.86
C VAL A 100 16.20 -31.78 39.40
N VAL A 101 17.23 -31.92 40.22
CA VAL A 101 18.63 -31.65 39.83
C VAL A 101 19.07 -32.77 38.86
N ARG A 102 18.73 -32.58 37.59
CA ARG A 102 19.34 -33.31 36.46
C ARG A 102 20.59 -32.57 36.03
N GLY A 103 21.76 -33.02 36.54
CA GLY A 103 22.98 -32.44 36.01
C GLY A 103 24.29 -32.73 36.74
N VAL A 104 24.34 -33.63 37.70
CA VAL A 104 25.62 -34.22 38.15
C VAL A 104 25.32 -35.68 38.40
N GLY A 105 26.07 -36.58 37.75
CA GLY A 105 25.84 -38.01 37.69
C GLY A 105 25.93 -38.75 39.03
N LEU A 106 25.13 -38.38 39.98
CA LEU A 106 24.88 -39.08 41.24
C LEU A 106 23.42 -39.53 41.23
N ASN A 107 23.22 -40.82 41.20
CA ASN A 107 21.92 -41.48 41.40
C ASN A 107 21.45 -41.22 42.85
N ILE A 108 20.75 -40.14 43.09
CA ILE A 108 20.15 -39.80 44.38
C ILE A 108 18.64 -39.91 44.22
N ASP A 109 18.01 -40.66 45.10
CA ASP A 109 16.57 -40.83 45.19
C ASP A 109 15.89 -39.50 45.41
N PRO A 110 14.93 -39.07 44.52
CA PRO A 110 14.20 -37.82 44.65
C PRO A 110 13.46 -37.65 46.00
N GLY A 111 13.01 -38.72 46.61
CA GLY A 111 12.35 -38.71 47.91
C GLY A 111 13.29 -38.33 49.05
N ALA A 112 14.54 -38.90 49.01
CA ALA A 112 15.55 -38.60 50.04
C ALA A 112 16.08 -37.16 49.96
N ILE A 113 16.06 -36.50 48.77
CA ILE A 113 16.41 -35.09 48.62
C ILE A 113 15.32 -34.19 49.19
N GLN A 114 14.04 -34.56 49.00
CA GLN A 114 12.91 -33.79 49.46
C GLN A 114 12.82 -33.81 51.01
N ASP A 115 13.10 -34.94 51.62
CA ASP A 115 13.18 -35.09 53.06
C ASP A 115 14.43 -34.41 53.63
N ALA A 116 15.60 -34.60 53.05
CA ALA A 116 16.83 -33.91 53.44
C ALA A 116 16.79 -32.40 53.25
N ALA A 117 16.14 -31.90 52.19
CA ALA A 117 15.93 -30.45 51.97
C ALA A 117 14.90 -29.89 52.95
N SER A 118 13.87 -30.64 53.29
CA SER A 118 12.88 -30.27 54.31
C SER A 118 13.49 -30.26 55.70
N ASP A 119 14.34 -31.21 56.02
CA ASP A 119 15.00 -31.28 57.31
C ASP A 119 16.19 -30.31 57.41
N ALA A 120 16.97 -30.09 56.38
CA ALA A 120 17.98 -29.02 56.34
C ALA A 120 17.34 -27.59 56.38
N ALA A 121 16.14 -27.40 55.83
CA ALA A 121 15.39 -26.17 55.96
C ALA A 121 14.81 -25.98 57.39
N LYS A 122 14.55 -27.08 58.10
CA LYS A 122 14.20 -27.04 59.50
C LYS A 122 15.39 -26.87 60.42
N GLU A 123 16.55 -27.47 60.13
CA GLU A 123 17.79 -27.37 60.91
C GLU A 123 18.53 -26.03 60.75
N LEU A 124 18.55 -25.44 59.56
CA LEU A 124 19.03 -24.08 59.36
C LEU A 124 17.83 -23.16 59.32
N GLY A 125 17.18 -22.86 60.41
CA GLY A 125 15.95 -22.11 60.45
C GLY A 125 15.94 -20.92 59.50
N LEU A 126 15.02 -20.96 58.51
CA LEU A 126 14.76 -19.83 57.60
C LEU A 126 14.68 -18.51 58.35
N GLU A 127 14.20 -18.57 59.58
CA GLU A 127 14.17 -17.42 60.53
C GLU A 127 15.57 -16.97 60.95
N GLU A 128 16.51 -17.87 61.15
CA GLU A 128 17.89 -17.52 61.54
C GLU A 128 18.63 -16.85 60.36
N LEU A 129 18.44 -17.35 59.14
CA LEU A 129 18.98 -16.73 57.95
C LEU A 129 18.37 -15.32 57.69
N HIS A 130 17.06 -15.23 57.90
CA HIS A 130 16.35 -13.93 57.82
C HIS A 130 16.92 -12.95 58.84
N LYS A 131 17.08 -13.31 60.09
CA LYS A 131 17.66 -12.50 61.14
C LYS A 131 19.10 -12.10 60.84
N ARG A 132 19.90 -12.95 60.22
CA ARG A 132 21.29 -12.66 59.84
C ARG A 132 21.36 -11.70 58.71
N ILE A 133 20.57 -11.85 57.63
CA ILE A 133 20.50 -10.89 56.53
C ILE A 133 20.04 -9.51 57.05
N GLN A 134 19.05 -9.53 57.93
CA GLN A 134 18.56 -8.30 58.53
C GLN A 134 19.61 -7.59 59.40
N ALA A 135 20.37 -8.35 60.19
CA ALA A 135 21.46 -7.82 60.99
C ALA A 135 22.58 -7.17 60.13
N ILE A 136 22.83 -7.75 58.95
CA ILE A 136 23.82 -7.22 58.03
C ILE A 136 23.32 -5.93 57.38
N LEU A 137 22.05 -5.90 56.90
CA LEU A 137 21.43 -4.69 56.36
C LEU A 137 21.39 -3.57 57.38
N LYS A 138 21.08 -3.87 58.63
CA LYS A 138 21.05 -2.91 59.75
C LYS A 138 22.45 -2.33 60.02
N LYS A 139 23.48 -3.16 59.94
CA LYS A 139 24.87 -2.76 60.16
C LYS A 139 25.46 -1.93 59.04
N SER A 140 24.91 -2.03 57.82
CA SER A 140 25.44 -1.31 56.64
C SER A 140 25.09 0.18 56.64
N GLU A 141 24.13 0.62 57.48
CA GLU A 141 23.57 1.98 57.49
C GLU A 141 22.92 2.43 56.17
N LYS A 142 22.98 1.61 55.11
CA LYS A 142 22.39 1.89 53.79
C LYS A 142 21.00 1.32 53.66
N ARG A 143 20.21 1.98 52.85
CA ARG A 143 18.84 1.55 52.47
C ARG A 143 18.86 0.98 51.05
N LEU A 144 18.16 -0.12 50.83
CA LEU A 144 18.07 -0.76 49.53
C LEU A 144 16.71 -0.51 48.93
N VAL A 145 16.64 0.02 47.71
CA VAL A 145 15.41 0.20 46.92
C VAL A 145 15.46 -0.73 45.71
N VAL A 146 14.54 -1.68 45.68
CA VAL A 146 14.41 -2.66 44.58
C VAL A 146 13.23 -2.27 43.72
N LEU A 147 13.51 -1.87 42.50
CA LEU A 147 12.53 -1.53 41.46
C LEU A 147 12.21 -2.81 40.66
N ILE A 148 10.95 -3.21 40.62
CA ILE A 148 10.51 -4.42 39.91
C ILE A 148 9.50 -4.02 38.86
N ASP A 149 9.81 -4.27 37.60
CA ASP A 149 8.98 -3.95 36.45
C ASP A 149 8.47 -5.21 35.75
N ASP A 150 7.51 -5.07 34.86
CA ASP A 150 7.02 -6.14 33.96
C ASP A 150 6.46 -7.40 34.68
N ILE A 151 5.89 -7.25 35.87
CA ILE A 151 5.26 -8.35 36.65
C ILE A 151 4.03 -8.88 35.90
N ASP A 152 3.31 -8.01 35.18
CA ASP A 152 2.13 -8.32 34.39
C ASP A 152 2.43 -9.12 33.10
N ARG A 153 3.72 -9.36 32.79
CA ARG A 153 4.14 -10.22 31.69
C ARG A 153 4.45 -11.67 32.10
N LEU A 154 4.49 -11.93 33.38
CA LEU A 154 4.74 -13.25 33.93
C LEU A 154 3.52 -14.16 33.77
N ASP A 155 3.76 -15.47 33.74
CA ASP A 155 2.66 -16.41 33.86
C ASP A 155 2.02 -16.38 35.26
N LYS A 156 0.86 -17.05 35.40
CA LYS A 156 0.07 -17.03 36.67
C LYS A 156 0.87 -17.63 37.85
N ALA A 157 1.68 -18.64 37.61
CA ALA A 157 2.48 -19.29 38.64
C ALA A 157 3.65 -18.43 39.07
N GLU A 158 4.30 -17.79 38.10
CA GLU A 158 5.40 -16.86 38.30
C GLU A 158 4.95 -15.58 39.02
N ILE A 159 3.78 -15.02 38.65
CA ILE A 159 3.15 -13.88 39.36
C ILE A 159 2.96 -14.23 40.83
N HIS A 160 2.35 -15.40 41.11
CA HIS A 160 2.13 -15.85 42.48
C HIS A 160 3.46 -15.96 43.22
N GLN A 161 4.47 -16.55 42.62
CA GLN A 161 5.76 -16.74 43.25
C GLN A 161 6.49 -15.41 43.48
N MET A 162 6.37 -14.46 42.55
CA MET A 162 6.91 -13.11 42.70
C MET A 162 6.31 -12.38 43.92
N PHE A 163 4.98 -12.43 44.06
CA PHE A 163 4.29 -11.84 45.23
C PHE A 163 4.61 -12.56 46.52
N LYS A 164 4.78 -13.88 46.51
CA LYS A 164 5.25 -14.65 47.65
C LYS A 164 6.68 -14.26 48.04
N LEU A 165 7.55 -14.08 47.07
CA LEU A 165 8.93 -13.61 47.28
C LEU A 165 8.93 -12.22 47.94
N VAL A 166 8.22 -11.24 47.37
CA VAL A 166 8.07 -9.91 47.95
C VAL A 166 7.51 -9.94 49.36
N ARG A 167 6.50 -10.79 49.64
CA ARG A 167 5.96 -10.95 50.97
C ARG A 167 6.95 -11.51 51.99
N LEU A 168 7.78 -12.50 51.55
CA LEU A 168 8.80 -13.11 52.43
C LEU A 168 9.96 -12.16 52.74
N THR A 169 10.28 -11.28 51.81
CA THR A 169 11.43 -10.36 51.91
C THR A 169 11.00 -8.91 52.22
N GLY A 170 9.71 -8.59 52.10
CA GLY A 170 9.15 -7.25 52.32
C GLY A 170 9.25 -6.77 53.79
N ASN A 171 9.52 -7.68 54.74
CA ASN A 171 9.72 -7.34 56.15
C ASN A 171 11.21 -7.07 56.50
N PHE A 172 12.11 -7.09 55.53
CA PHE A 172 13.51 -6.70 55.82
C PHE A 172 13.57 -5.23 56.15
N GLU A 173 14.15 -4.91 57.29
CA GLU A 173 14.42 -3.53 57.64
C GLU A 173 15.37 -2.90 56.60
N ARG A 174 15.18 -1.62 56.30
CA ARG A 174 15.94 -0.85 55.31
C ARG A 174 15.76 -1.31 53.83
N VAL A 175 14.80 -2.15 53.52
CA VAL A 175 14.49 -2.54 52.13
C VAL A 175 13.15 -1.95 51.73
N THR A 176 13.12 -1.31 50.56
CA THR A 176 11.90 -0.82 49.92
C THR A 176 11.73 -1.48 48.55
N TYR A 177 10.59 -2.09 48.32
CA TYR A 177 10.18 -2.61 47.03
C TYR A 177 9.29 -1.60 46.34
N VAL A 178 9.56 -1.31 45.07
CA VAL A 178 8.68 -0.54 44.19
C VAL A 178 8.28 -1.43 43.01
N LEU A 179 7.05 -1.90 43.02
CA LEU A 179 6.47 -2.79 42.05
C LEU A 179 5.71 -2.00 41.00
N ALA A 180 5.91 -2.27 39.71
CA ALA A 180 5.14 -1.65 38.63
C ALA A 180 4.39 -2.70 37.82
N PHE A 181 3.06 -2.65 37.83
CA PHE A 181 2.21 -3.63 37.13
C PHE A 181 0.78 -3.14 36.88
N ASP A 182 0.06 -3.85 35.99
CA ASP A 182 -1.38 -3.69 35.82
C ASP A 182 -2.12 -4.46 36.91
N GLU A 183 -2.78 -3.71 37.80
CA GLU A 183 -3.50 -4.25 38.97
C GLU A 183 -4.56 -5.26 38.56
N LYS A 184 -5.36 -4.96 37.51
CA LYS A 184 -6.45 -5.82 37.05
C LYS A 184 -5.94 -7.14 36.49
N MET A 185 -4.86 -7.09 35.69
CA MET A 185 -4.24 -8.27 35.10
C MET A 185 -3.65 -9.18 36.18
N VAL A 186 -2.90 -8.60 37.10
CA VAL A 186 -2.29 -9.36 38.22
C VAL A 186 -3.35 -9.93 39.15
N ALA A 187 -4.39 -9.15 39.51
CA ALA A 187 -5.49 -9.64 40.32
C ALA A 187 -6.26 -10.78 39.66
N ALA A 188 -6.46 -10.71 38.33
CA ALA A 188 -7.08 -11.79 37.55
C ALA A 188 -6.24 -13.08 37.57
N ALA A 189 -4.94 -12.97 37.43
CA ALA A 189 -4.02 -14.10 37.49
C ALA A 189 -3.99 -14.77 38.87
N LEU A 190 -4.06 -13.98 39.94
CA LEU A 190 -4.06 -14.49 41.33
C LEU A 190 -5.41 -15.06 41.76
N ARG A 191 -6.53 -14.65 41.18
CA ARG A 191 -7.89 -15.09 41.49
C ARG A 191 -8.04 -16.61 41.38
N GLU A 192 -7.56 -17.21 40.32
CA GLU A 192 -7.72 -18.64 40.05
C GLU A 192 -7.12 -19.53 41.15
N LYS A 193 -6.02 -19.13 41.77
CA LYS A 193 -5.33 -19.89 42.80
C LYS A 193 -5.94 -19.73 44.19
N TYR A 194 -6.67 -18.62 44.41
CA TYR A 194 -7.30 -18.32 45.73
C TYR A 194 -8.81 -18.37 45.66
N ALA A 195 -9.42 -19.11 44.73
CA ALA A 195 -10.85 -19.18 44.40
C ALA A 195 -11.77 -19.78 45.48
N ALA A 196 -11.32 -19.94 46.72
CA ALA A 196 -12.21 -20.41 47.84
C ALA A 196 -13.22 -19.38 48.29
N GLY A 197 -13.32 -18.18 47.70
CA GLY A 197 -14.26 -17.13 48.01
C GLY A 197 -14.87 -16.48 46.79
N LYS A 198 -16.19 -16.26 46.81
CA LYS A 198 -16.88 -15.42 45.83
C LYS A 198 -16.32 -14.00 45.90
N GLY A 199 -15.91 -13.42 44.75
CA GLY A 199 -15.52 -12.02 44.63
C GLY A 199 -14.01 -11.78 44.47
N ASP A 200 -13.52 -10.66 44.85
CA ASP A 200 -12.26 -9.99 44.61
C ASP A 200 -11.03 -10.59 45.34
N SER A 201 -10.86 -11.91 45.33
CA SER A 201 -9.79 -12.60 46.11
C SER A 201 -8.37 -12.20 45.65
N GLY A 202 -8.16 -11.91 44.36
CA GLY A 202 -6.87 -11.45 43.83
C GLY A 202 -6.50 -10.07 44.37
N MET A 203 -7.42 -9.12 44.36
CA MET A 203 -7.20 -7.77 44.91
C MET A 203 -6.87 -7.82 46.39
N LYS A 204 -7.66 -8.56 47.18
CA LYS A 204 -7.40 -8.75 48.62
C LYS A 204 -6.05 -9.40 48.92
N PHE A 205 -5.52 -10.20 47.99
CA PHE A 205 -4.19 -10.76 48.15
C PHE A 205 -3.11 -9.70 47.92
N ILE A 206 -3.28 -8.85 46.89
CA ILE A 206 -2.37 -7.72 46.61
C ILE A 206 -2.36 -6.74 47.77
N GLU A 207 -3.51 -6.35 48.31
CA GLU A 207 -3.66 -5.44 49.46
C GLU A 207 -2.92 -5.92 50.73
N LYS A 208 -2.77 -7.24 50.91
CA LYS A 208 -1.98 -7.79 52.04
C LYS A 208 -0.48 -7.63 51.90
N ILE A 209 0.02 -7.33 50.68
CA ILE A 209 1.44 -7.27 50.37
C ILE A 209 1.83 -5.83 50.10
N VAL A 210 1.05 -5.10 49.31
CA VAL A 210 1.30 -3.71 48.95
C VAL A 210 0.78 -2.81 50.09
N GLN A 211 1.71 -2.04 50.66
CA GLN A 211 1.40 -1.10 51.75
C GLN A 211 1.03 0.29 51.23
N VAL A 212 1.60 0.68 50.07
CA VAL A 212 1.36 1.99 49.45
C VAL A 212 0.98 1.78 47.99
N PRO A 213 -0.30 1.77 47.63
CA PRO A 213 -0.77 1.74 46.28
C PRO A 213 -0.75 3.15 45.69
N LEU A 214 -0.09 3.31 44.53
CA LEU A 214 -0.02 4.55 43.76
C LEU A 214 -0.52 4.30 42.35
N HIS A 215 -1.60 4.96 41.96
CA HIS A 215 -2.10 4.89 40.58
C HIS A 215 -1.44 5.97 39.74
N LEU A 216 -0.95 5.59 38.60
CA LEU A 216 -0.52 6.59 37.62
C LEU A 216 -1.75 7.37 37.14
N PRO A 217 -1.68 8.71 37.14
CA PRO A 217 -2.78 9.48 36.59
C PRO A 217 -2.93 9.18 35.10
N PRO A 218 -4.17 9.09 34.59
CA PRO A 218 -4.37 8.93 33.15
C PRO A 218 -3.73 10.10 32.41
N ALA A 219 -3.10 9.80 31.27
CA ALA A 219 -2.53 10.83 30.44
C ALA A 219 -3.64 11.74 29.87
N TYR A 220 -3.51 13.05 30.08
CA TYR A 220 -4.46 14.01 29.52
C TYR A 220 -4.23 14.16 28.01
N LYS A 221 -5.33 14.38 27.28
CA LYS A 221 -5.34 14.49 25.81
C LYS A 221 -4.41 15.58 25.29
N GLU A 222 -4.43 16.78 25.89
CA GLU A 222 -3.64 17.91 25.42
C GLU A 222 -2.11 17.68 25.47
N PRO A 223 -1.51 17.18 26.56
CA PRO A 223 -0.11 16.81 26.56
C PRO A 223 0.28 15.74 25.53
N LEU A 224 -0.60 14.76 25.30
CA LEU A 224 -0.38 13.72 24.30
C LEU A 224 -0.42 14.28 22.87
N LEU A 225 -1.38 15.17 22.57
CA LEU A 225 -1.45 15.87 21.28
C LEU A 225 -0.22 16.75 21.07
N LYS A 226 0.19 17.51 22.08
CA LYS A 226 1.41 18.32 22.02
C LYS A 226 2.65 17.47 21.73
N ALA A 227 2.75 16.31 22.38
CA ALA A 227 3.84 15.37 22.12
C ALA A 227 3.80 14.79 20.70
N ILE A 228 2.62 14.45 20.17
CA ILE A 228 2.47 13.98 18.79
C ILE A 228 2.91 15.06 17.79
N PHE A 229 2.44 16.30 17.93
CA PHE A 229 2.82 17.37 17.03
C PHE A 229 4.32 17.68 17.09
N ALA A 230 4.94 17.60 18.27
CA ALA A 230 6.38 17.74 18.40
C ALA A 230 7.14 16.62 17.67
N GLU A 231 6.66 15.38 17.72
CA GLU A 231 7.28 14.26 16.99
C GLU A 231 7.04 14.34 15.47
N ILE A 232 5.86 14.78 15.02
CA ILE A 232 5.60 15.07 13.60
C ILE A 232 6.58 16.13 13.12
N GLN A 233 6.64 17.29 13.80
CA GLN A 233 7.52 18.37 13.39
C GLN A 233 8.99 17.93 13.34
N ARG A 234 9.45 17.23 14.37
CA ARG A 234 10.82 16.70 14.41
C ARG A 234 11.12 15.79 13.23
N THR A 235 10.18 14.94 12.85
CA THR A 235 10.37 14.00 11.72
C THR A 235 10.37 14.74 10.38
N LEU A 236 9.48 15.73 10.21
CA LEU A 236 9.43 16.58 9.03
C LEU A 236 10.73 17.39 8.87
N ASP A 237 11.25 17.96 9.97
CA ASP A 237 12.53 18.70 9.98
C ASP A 237 13.71 17.81 9.56
N ILE A 238 13.77 16.57 10.05
CA ILE A 238 14.82 15.59 9.68
C ILE A 238 14.75 15.25 8.18
N GLU A 239 13.54 15.13 7.63
CA GLU A 239 13.33 14.78 6.22
C GLU A 239 13.30 16.00 5.29
N GLU A 240 13.52 17.21 5.82
CA GLU A 240 13.49 18.48 5.09
C GLU A 240 12.16 18.69 4.33
N ILE A 241 11.02 18.34 4.98
CA ILE A 241 9.68 18.46 4.43
C ILE A 241 8.98 19.68 5.03
N GLU A 242 8.52 20.57 4.17
CA GLU A 242 7.64 21.70 4.55
C GLU A 242 6.20 21.37 4.18
N LEU A 243 5.31 21.39 5.16
CA LEU A 243 3.87 21.29 4.93
C LEU A 243 3.28 22.66 4.59
N ILE A 244 2.43 22.73 3.60
CA ILE A 244 1.64 23.94 3.35
C ILE A 244 0.64 24.15 4.50
N GLU A 245 0.30 25.40 4.77
CA GLU A 245 -0.57 25.78 5.90
C GLU A 245 -1.92 25.05 5.91
N ARG A 246 -2.52 24.84 4.74
CA ARG A 246 -3.77 24.08 4.59
C ARG A 246 -3.62 22.65 5.12
N ASP A 247 -2.55 21.96 4.76
CA ASP A 247 -2.33 20.56 5.12
C ASP A 247 -1.99 20.42 6.61
N ALA A 248 -1.16 21.34 7.14
CA ALA A 248 -0.85 21.40 8.57
C ALA A 248 -2.11 21.63 9.41
N SER A 249 -2.99 22.56 8.96
CA SER A 249 -4.26 22.85 9.63
C SER A 249 -5.21 21.65 9.59
N SER A 250 -5.30 20.95 8.44
CA SER A 250 -6.11 19.73 8.28
C SER A 250 -5.65 18.63 9.22
N ILE A 251 -4.35 18.34 9.26
CA ILE A 251 -3.75 17.34 10.17
C ILE A 251 -4.04 17.72 11.63
N GLY A 252 -3.85 18.99 11.99
CA GLY A 252 -4.13 19.50 13.33
C GLY A 252 -5.60 19.28 13.74
N TYR A 253 -6.53 19.55 12.84
CA TYR A 253 -7.95 19.35 13.05
C TYR A 253 -8.28 17.86 13.26
N GLU A 254 -7.77 16.96 12.40
CA GLU A 254 -8.04 15.52 12.52
C GLU A 254 -7.47 14.92 13.82
N PHE A 255 -6.29 15.33 14.23
CA PHE A 255 -5.74 14.89 15.52
C PHE A 255 -6.53 15.42 16.71
N GLN A 256 -7.12 16.60 16.63
CA GLN A 256 -7.94 17.15 17.70
C GLN A 256 -9.33 16.51 17.78
N THR A 257 -9.96 16.26 16.64
CA THR A 257 -11.35 15.85 16.56
C THR A 257 -11.55 14.35 16.39
N SER A 258 -10.75 13.71 15.52
CA SER A 258 -10.96 12.32 15.11
C SER A 258 -9.99 11.36 15.82
N LEU A 259 -8.71 11.55 15.61
CA LEU A 259 -7.67 10.66 16.15
C LEU A 259 -7.53 10.79 17.67
N GLY A 260 -7.80 11.97 18.20
CA GLY A 260 -7.72 12.23 19.65
C GLY A 260 -8.70 11.44 20.50
N TYR A 261 -9.73 10.81 19.93
CA TYR A 261 -10.60 9.89 20.67
C TYR A 261 -9.90 8.58 21.05
N ALA A 262 -8.99 8.09 20.20
CA ALA A 262 -8.23 6.88 20.45
C ALA A 262 -6.88 7.14 21.15
N LEU A 263 -6.45 8.39 21.23
CA LEU A 263 -5.18 8.77 21.85
C LEU A 263 -5.30 8.81 23.37
N ARG A 264 -4.78 7.78 24.04
CA ARG A 264 -4.91 7.61 25.49
C ARG A 264 -3.59 7.46 26.23
N THR A 265 -2.53 7.02 25.55
CA THR A 265 -1.29 6.65 26.23
C THR A 265 -0.05 7.24 25.58
N PRO A 266 1.03 7.54 26.35
CA PRO A 266 2.32 7.95 25.81
C PRO A 266 2.95 6.92 24.88
N ARG A 267 2.61 5.63 25.06
CA ARG A 267 3.08 4.55 24.19
C ARG A 267 2.51 4.67 22.77
N GLN A 268 1.26 5.10 22.62
CA GLN A 268 0.68 5.35 21.30
C GLN A 268 1.40 6.49 20.59
N VAL A 269 1.74 7.57 21.29
CA VAL A 269 2.56 8.67 20.74
C VAL A 269 3.88 8.13 20.19
N LYS A 270 4.59 7.33 20.98
CA LYS A 270 5.88 6.76 20.57
C LYS A 270 5.77 5.77 19.40
N ARG A 271 4.73 4.94 19.40
CA ARG A 271 4.45 4.02 18.27
C ARG A 271 4.17 4.79 16.99
N TYR A 272 3.38 5.85 17.07
CA TYR A 272 3.10 6.71 15.92
C TYR A 272 4.36 7.44 15.43
N ALA A 273 5.14 8.03 16.33
CA ALA A 273 6.43 8.67 16.00
C ALA A 273 7.37 7.69 15.26
N ASN A 274 7.49 6.48 15.76
CA ASN A 274 8.28 5.45 15.07
C ASN A 274 7.70 5.10 13.69
N ALA A 275 6.37 5.02 13.57
CA ALA A 275 5.70 4.70 12.30
C ALA A 275 6.02 5.74 11.22
N ILE A 276 5.85 7.02 11.53
CA ILE A 276 6.14 8.09 10.57
C ILE A 276 7.63 8.22 10.26
N MET A 277 8.50 8.00 11.25
CA MET A 277 9.95 8.02 11.06
C MET A 277 10.43 6.95 10.05
N PHE A 278 9.74 5.80 9.97
CA PHE A 278 10.04 4.77 8.98
C PHE A 278 9.34 5.00 7.63
N ALA A 279 8.11 5.53 7.63
CA ALA A 279 7.33 5.71 6.41
C ALA A 279 7.78 6.90 5.57
N LEU A 280 8.05 8.05 6.20
CA LEU A 280 8.38 9.30 5.51
C LEU A 280 9.61 9.22 4.62
N PRO A 281 10.78 8.71 5.05
CA PRO A 281 11.97 8.65 4.19
C PRO A 281 11.76 7.85 2.90
N VAL A 282 10.90 6.85 2.97
CA VAL A 282 10.64 5.95 1.83
C VAL A 282 9.59 6.50 0.88
N LEU A 283 8.60 7.24 1.40
CA LEU A 283 7.41 7.61 0.66
C LEU A 283 7.26 9.11 0.38
N LYS A 284 8.10 9.97 0.94
CA LYS A 284 7.95 11.44 0.88
C LYS A 284 7.78 12.01 -0.54
N GLU A 285 8.39 11.39 -1.55
CA GLU A 285 8.26 11.82 -2.94
C GLU A 285 7.22 11.02 -3.74
N GLU A 286 6.70 9.94 -3.17
CA GLU A 286 5.84 8.97 -3.84
C GLU A 286 4.36 9.08 -3.46
N VAL A 287 4.02 9.83 -2.40
CA VAL A 287 2.66 9.97 -1.88
C VAL A 287 2.39 11.38 -1.35
N CYS A 288 1.13 11.69 -1.05
CA CYS A 288 0.74 12.91 -0.33
C CYS A 288 1.10 12.78 1.16
N ILE A 289 1.91 13.70 1.68
CA ILE A 289 2.42 13.64 3.06
C ILE A 289 1.29 13.74 4.08
N SER A 290 0.32 14.61 3.88
CA SER A 290 -0.82 14.75 4.80
C SER A 290 -1.63 13.46 4.89
N ASP A 291 -1.93 12.83 3.76
CA ASP A 291 -2.63 11.54 3.73
C ASP A 291 -1.78 10.44 4.39
N LEU A 292 -0.45 10.44 4.19
CA LEU A 292 0.46 9.48 4.82
C LEU A 292 0.45 9.61 6.35
N LEU A 293 0.53 10.82 6.87
CA LEU A 293 0.47 11.06 8.31
C LEU A 293 -0.86 10.59 8.92
N LEU A 294 -1.97 10.80 8.22
CA LEU A 294 -3.30 10.39 8.69
C LEU A 294 -3.50 8.87 8.60
N ILE A 295 -3.09 8.21 7.52
CA ILE A 295 -3.25 6.76 7.40
C ILE A 295 -2.34 5.99 8.37
N GLU A 296 -1.12 6.49 8.63
CA GLU A 296 -0.24 5.96 9.66
C GLU A 296 -0.84 6.12 11.07
N ALA A 297 -1.54 7.22 11.31
CA ALA A 297 -2.28 7.39 12.57
C ALA A 297 -3.46 6.40 12.67
N ILE A 298 -4.20 6.16 11.59
CA ILE A 298 -5.23 5.12 11.55
C ILE A 298 -4.61 3.75 11.84
N ARG A 299 -3.46 3.42 11.26
CA ARG A 299 -2.76 2.15 11.52
C ARG A 299 -2.42 1.94 12.98
N VAL A 300 -2.03 3.00 13.68
CA VAL A 300 -1.61 2.92 15.09
C VAL A 300 -2.80 2.96 16.06
N PHE A 301 -3.81 3.79 15.76
CA PHE A 301 -4.92 4.07 16.69
C PHE A 301 -6.18 3.26 16.40
N TYR A 302 -6.39 2.86 15.14
CA TYR A 302 -7.55 2.11 14.65
C TYR A 302 -7.10 0.96 13.72
N PRO A 303 -6.33 -0.03 14.21
CA PRO A 303 -5.72 -1.07 13.38
C PRO A 303 -6.76 -1.86 12.56
N ASP A 304 -7.91 -2.17 13.11
CA ASP A 304 -8.98 -2.89 12.41
C ASP A 304 -9.53 -2.07 11.23
N LEU A 305 -9.66 -0.75 11.39
CA LEU A 305 -10.05 0.14 10.30
C LEU A 305 -8.98 0.21 9.21
N TYR A 306 -7.70 0.23 9.59
CA TYR A 306 -6.61 0.21 8.61
C TYR A 306 -6.63 -1.06 7.76
N GLU A 307 -6.81 -2.22 8.37
CA GLU A 307 -6.92 -3.51 7.66
C GLU A 307 -8.16 -3.55 6.77
N LEU A 308 -9.29 -3.05 7.25
CA LEU A 308 -10.52 -2.95 6.47
C LEU A 308 -10.32 -2.09 5.21
N ILE A 309 -9.67 -0.93 5.32
CA ILE A 309 -9.38 -0.04 4.19
C ILE A 309 -8.46 -0.76 3.19
N ARG A 310 -7.37 -1.36 3.66
CA ARG A 310 -6.40 -2.07 2.83
C ARG A 310 -7.04 -3.20 2.02
N ASP A 311 -7.84 -4.02 2.69
CA ASP A 311 -8.37 -5.27 2.12
C ASP A 311 -9.63 -5.05 1.25
N ASN A 312 -10.32 -3.92 1.43
CA ASN A 312 -11.53 -3.57 0.67
C ASN A 312 -11.36 -2.26 -0.13
N TYR A 313 -10.19 -2.03 -0.68
CA TYR A 313 -9.81 -0.78 -1.33
C TYR A 313 -10.81 -0.31 -2.41
N GLU A 314 -11.41 -1.23 -3.17
CA GLU A 314 -12.37 -0.89 -4.21
C GLU A 314 -13.62 -0.19 -3.67
N ALA A 315 -14.12 -0.60 -2.51
CA ALA A 315 -15.26 0.05 -1.86
C ALA A 315 -14.96 1.51 -1.49
N PHE A 316 -13.74 1.81 -1.06
CA PHE A 316 -13.30 3.18 -0.73
C PHE A 316 -13.02 4.03 -1.96
N LEU A 317 -12.53 3.43 -3.05
CA LEU A 317 -12.19 4.14 -4.29
C LEU A 317 -13.36 4.28 -5.24
N SER A 318 -14.37 3.39 -5.21
CA SER A 318 -15.56 3.47 -6.06
C SER A 318 -16.74 4.16 -5.38
N GLY A 319 -16.79 4.17 -4.06
CA GLY A 319 -17.95 4.63 -3.29
C GLY A 319 -19.14 3.65 -3.33
N GLU A 320 -18.97 2.47 -3.93
CA GLU A 320 -19.99 1.43 -3.99
C GLU A 320 -19.78 0.42 -2.85
N SER A 321 -20.85 0.12 -2.11
CA SER A 321 -20.80 -0.85 -1.02
C SER A 321 -20.72 -2.28 -1.57
N THR A 322 -19.52 -2.84 -1.54
CA THR A 322 -19.28 -4.27 -1.82
C THR A 322 -19.07 -5.09 -0.52
N LEU A 323 -19.16 -4.45 0.64
CA LEU A 323 -18.92 -5.05 1.96
C LEU A 323 -20.06 -5.99 2.39
N GLY A 324 -20.36 -7.02 1.58
CA GLY A 324 -21.09 -8.21 2.02
C GLY A 324 -22.61 -8.09 2.19
N THR A 325 -23.26 -7.02 1.77
CA THR A 325 -24.72 -6.92 1.80
C THR A 325 -25.34 -7.08 0.40
N ARG A 326 -26.19 -8.10 0.27
CA ARG A 326 -27.04 -8.31 -0.91
C ARG A 326 -28.23 -7.35 -0.96
N ASP A 327 -28.28 -6.34 -0.11
CA ASP A 327 -29.40 -5.43 0.00
C ASP A 327 -29.27 -4.25 -0.97
N LYS A 328 -30.36 -3.96 -1.64
CA LYS A 328 -30.51 -2.93 -2.67
C LYS A 328 -30.43 -1.48 -2.16
N ASP A 329 -30.26 -1.28 -0.87
CA ASP A 329 -30.09 0.04 -0.27
C ASP A 329 -28.60 0.44 -0.34
N ARG A 330 -28.32 1.47 -1.11
CA ARG A 330 -26.99 2.12 -1.24
C ARG A 330 -26.58 2.77 0.10
N THR A 331 -26.23 1.93 1.06
CA THR A 331 -25.65 2.42 2.32
C THR A 331 -24.20 2.78 2.05
N SER A 332 -23.80 4.00 2.36
CA SER A 332 -22.41 4.42 2.13
C SER A 332 -21.44 3.52 2.89
N VAL A 333 -20.25 3.30 2.35
CA VAL A 333 -19.17 2.55 3.02
C VAL A 333 -18.96 3.06 4.44
N LEU A 334 -19.02 4.38 4.64
CA LEU A 334 -18.86 5.01 5.94
C LEU A 334 -19.90 4.58 6.97
N VAL A 335 -21.15 4.39 6.57
CA VAL A 335 -22.18 3.92 7.48
C VAL A 335 -21.93 2.48 7.92
N GLN A 336 -21.43 1.65 7.00
CA GLN A 336 -21.13 0.25 7.30
C GLN A 336 -19.94 0.09 8.26
N ILE A 337 -18.82 0.78 8.01
CA ILE A 337 -17.62 0.68 8.84
C ILE A 337 -17.79 1.27 10.24
N THR A 338 -18.76 2.16 10.44
CA THR A 338 -18.97 2.80 11.73
C THR A 338 -20.09 2.15 12.56
N LYS A 339 -20.83 1.19 11.97
CA LYS A 339 -21.99 0.56 12.62
C LYS A 339 -21.63 -0.14 13.93
N ASP A 340 -20.47 -0.78 13.98
CA ASP A 340 -20.00 -1.57 15.13
C ASP A 340 -19.08 -0.78 16.07
N ILE A 341 -18.88 0.53 15.82
CA ILE A 341 -18.07 1.38 16.66
C ILE A 341 -18.94 1.94 17.81
N GLU A 342 -18.48 1.75 19.04
CA GLU A 342 -19.16 2.28 20.21
C GLU A 342 -18.98 3.80 20.35
N GLY A 343 -20.09 4.48 20.60
CA GLY A 343 -20.15 5.91 20.89
C GLY A 343 -20.32 6.79 19.65
N GLU A 344 -21.41 7.56 19.62
CA GLU A 344 -21.76 8.47 18.51
C GLU A 344 -20.66 9.49 18.17
N GLY A 345 -19.92 9.96 19.18
CA GLY A 345 -18.80 10.88 18.98
C GLY A 345 -17.66 10.24 18.19
N CYS A 346 -17.32 9.01 18.53
CA CYS A 346 -16.28 8.23 17.83
C CYS A 346 -16.70 7.88 16.39
N GLN A 347 -17.97 7.46 16.21
CA GLN A 347 -18.53 7.19 14.88
C GLN A 347 -18.45 8.41 13.96
N ARG A 348 -18.85 9.60 14.46
CA ARG A 348 -18.77 10.86 13.69
C ARG A 348 -17.35 11.22 13.34
N ALA A 349 -16.44 11.07 14.28
CA ALA A 349 -15.03 11.34 14.12
C ALA A 349 -14.39 10.45 13.03
N ILE A 350 -14.66 9.15 13.07
CA ILE A 350 -14.15 8.21 12.06
C ILE A 350 -14.77 8.48 10.69
N LYS A 351 -16.06 8.77 10.62
CA LYS A 351 -16.71 9.16 9.34
C LYS A 351 -16.02 10.36 8.72
N HIS A 352 -15.75 11.39 9.52
CA HIS A 352 -15.08 12.60 9.05
C HIS A 352 -13.67 12.29 8.53
N LEU A 353 -12.86 11.57 9.32
CA LEU A 353 -11.49 11.20 8.96
C LEU A 353 -11.42 10.36 7.68
N VAL A 354 -12.30 9.36 7.56
CA VAL A 354 -12.34 8.51 6.37
C VAL A 354 -12.88 9.27 5.16
N GLY A 355 -13.88 10.14 5.33
CA GLY A 355 -14.39 11.01 4.27
C GLY A 355 -13.34 11.99 3.74
N GLN A 356 -12.49 12.53 4.63
CA GLN A 356 -11.34 13.36 4.27
C GLN A 356 -10.34 12.60 3.38
N LEU A 357 -10.01 11.36 3.75
CA LEU A 357 -9.08 10.52 2.99
C LEU A 357 -9.72 9.93 1.73
N PHE A 358 -11.00 9.60 1.77
CA PHE A 358 -11.73 8.90 0.70
C PHE A 358 -13.08 9.59 0.41
N PRO A 359 -13.09 10.70 -0.31
CA PRO A 359 -14.33 11.46 -0.57
C PRO A 359 -15.44 10.64 -1.24
N ARG A 360 -15.08 9.66 -2.09
CA ARG A 360 -16.07 8.76 -2.71
C ARG A 360 -16.81 7.87 -1.71
N ALA A 361 -16.18 7.54 -0.59
CA ALA A 361 -16.78 6.67 0.44
C ALA A 361 -17.97 7.32 1.15
N GLU A 362 -18.13 8.64 1.11
CA GLU A 362 -19.28 9.36 1.68
C GLU A 362 -20.59 9.08 0.94
N GLY A 363 -20.51 8.62 -0.31
CA GLY A 363 -21.70 8.34 -1.12
C GLY A 363 -22.47 9.59 -1.60
N HIS A 364 -21.96 10.76 -1.30
CA HIS A 364 -22.56 12.06 -1.66
C HIS A 364 -21.70 12.73 -2.73
N GLY A 365 -22.02 12.54 -3.99
CA GLY A 365 -21.39 13.25 -5.09
C GLY A 365 -20.94 12.33 -6.24
N SER A 366 -21.00 12.89 -7.44
CA SER A 366 -20.44 12.23 -8.63
C SER A 366 -19.02 12.73 -8.84
N TYR A 367 -18.05 12.00 -8.34
CA TYR A 367 -16.63 12.29 -8.59
C TYR A 367 -16.21 11.61 -9.91
N GLY A 368 -16.23 12.37 -11.01
CA GLY A 368 -15.82 11.91 -12.33
C GLY A 368 -14.30 11.80 -12.51
N ASP A 369 -13.90 11.51 -13.75
CA ASP A 369 -12.47 11.34 -14.13
C ASP A 369 -11.60 12.57 -13.88
N GLU A 370 -12.19 13.77 -13.84
CA GLU A 370 -11.43 15.00 -13.54
C GLU A 370 -10.91 15.01 -12.10
N TRP A 371 -11.72 14.55 -11.14
CA TRP A 371 -11.29 14.44 -9.75
C TRP A 371 -10.20 13.39 -9.57
N GLU A 372 -10.29 12.26 -10.28
CA GLU A 372 -9.22 11.24 -10.27
C GLU A 372 -7.88 11.84 -10.72
N LYS A 373 -7.90 12.68 -11.76
CA LYS A 373 -6.68 13.37 -12.24
C LYS A 373 -6.13 14.34 -11.20
N ILE A 374 -7.01 15.10 -10.52
CA ILE A 374 -6.59 16.02 -9.45
C ILE A 374 -5.95 15.24 -8.31
N TRP A 375 -6.62 14.20 -7.82
CA TRP A 375 -6.09 13.36 -6.74
C TRP A 375 -4.81 12.62 -7.10
N ALA A 376 -4.69 12.17 -8.34
CA ALA A 376 -3.46 11.59 -8.83
C ALA A 376 -2.33 12.62 -8.92
N GLY A 377 -2.61 13.84 -9.37
CA GLY A 377 -1.64 14.94 -9.38
C GLY A 377 -1.16 15.34 -7.99
N GLU A 378 -2.03 15.27 -7.00
CA GLU A 378 -1.73 15.50 -5.58
C GLU A 378 -1.20 14.22 -4.88
N LYS A 379 -1.10 13.10 -5.58
CA LYS A 379 -0.65 11.78 -5.07
C LYS A 379 -1.48 11.26 -3.89
N ARG A 380 -2.79 11.65 -3.85
CA ARG A 380 -3.71 11.34 -2.76
C ARG A 380 -3.98 9.85 -2.62
N ILE A 381 -4.23 9.39 -1.38
CA ILE A 381 -4.61 8.00 -1.08
C ILE A 381 -5.91 7.57 -1.76
N CYS A 382 -6.83 8.49 -2.03
CA CYS A 382 -8.09 8.22 -2.74
C CYS A 382 -7.93 8.06 -4.27
N SER A 383 -6.75 8.28 -4.83
CA SER A 383 -6.46 7.98 -6.23
C SER A 383 -6.12 6.51 -6.42
N ARG A 384 -6.72 5.87 -7.43
CA ARG A 384 -6.44 4.48 -7.80
C ARG A 384 -4.97 4.22 -8.14
N ALA A 385 -4.30 5.24 -8.70
CA ALA A 385 -2.90 5.16 -9.07
C ALA A 385 -1.95 5.14 -7.86
N TYR A 386 -2.35 5.75 -6.74
CA TYR A 386 -1.46 5.95 -5.59
C TYR A 386 -1.84 5.12 -4.37
N PHE A 387 -3.09 4.66 -4.26
CA PHE A 387 -3.59 3.92 -3.08
C PHE A 387 -2.62 2.84 -2.57
N ARG A 388 -2.16 1.97 -3.46
CA ARG A 388 -1.33 0.81 -3.07
C ARG A 388 0.01 1.21 -2.44
N ARG A 389 0.57 2.38 -2.80
CA ARG A 389 1.86 2.86 -2.28
C ARG A 389 1.85 3.07 -0.78
N TYR A 390 0.72 3.53 -0.24
CA TYR A 390 0.53 3.78 1.21
C TYR A 390 0.57 2.49 2.05
N PHE A 391 0.26 1.34 1.44
CA PHE A 391 0.18 0.06 2.16
C PHE A 391 1.36 -0.87 1.88
N THR A 392 2.16 -0.60 0.86
CA THR A 392 3.33 -1.42 0.48
C THR A 392 4.65 -0.82 0.91
N TYR A 393 4.66 0.40 1.46
CA TYR A 393 5.88 1.16 1.79
C TYR A 393 6.87 1.22 0.62
N GLY A 394 6.36 1.42 -0.58
CA GLY A 394 7.17 1.50 -1.78
C GLY A 394 6.32 1.52 -3.03
N VAL A 395 6.97 1.62 -4.16
CA VAL A 395 6.31 1.59 -5.47
C VAL A 395 5.98 0.14 -5.82
N PRO A 396 4.70 -0.22 -6.07
CA PRO A 396 4.32 -1.57 -6.45
C PRO A 396 5.03 -2.05 -7.71
N GLN A 397 5.25 -3.36 -7.81
CA GLN A 397 5.83 -3.95 -9.02
C GLN A 397 4.93 -3.67 -10.24
N GLY A 398 5.54 -3.16 -11.29
CA GLY A 398 4.83 -2.77 -12.51
C GLY A 398 4.37 -1.31 -12.55
N ASP A 399 4.51 -0.56 -11.47
CA ASP A 399 4.32 0.90 -11.43
C ASP A 399 5.65 1.64 -11.64
N ILE A 400 5.59 2.91 -11.96
CA ILE A 400 6.75 3.78 -12.14
C ILE A 400 6.86 4.73 -10.95
N SER A 401 8.03 4.72 -10.29
CA SER A 401 8.38 5.68 -9.24
C SER A 401 8.26 7.11 -9.75
N ASP A 402 7.69 7.99 -8.94
CA ASP A 402 7.65 9.42 -9.27
C ASP A 402 9.06 10.02 -9.31
N ILE A 403 9.97 9.56 -8.48
CA ILE A 403 11.38 9.95 -8.48
C ILE A 403 12.01 9.62 -9.83
N ASP A 404 11.87 8.38 -10.29
CA ASP A 404 12.43 7.93 -11.57
C ASP A 404 11.79 8.64 -12.77
N PHE A 405 10.46 8.87 -12.70
CA PHE A 405 9.76 9.59 -13.75
C PHE A 405 10.17 11.06 -13.81
N ASN A 406 10.33 11.74 -12.68
CA ASN A 406 10.79 13.13 -12.62
C ASN A 406 12.25 13.26 -13.09
N ALA A 407 13.11 12.30 -12.77
CA ALA A 407 14.47 12.25 -13.30
C ALA A 407 14.46 12.09 -14.82
N PHE A 408 13.62 11.19 -15.37
CA PHE A 408 13.42 11.02 -16.80
C PHE A 408 12.92 12.32 -17.47
N VAL A 409 11.90 12.97 -16.91
CA VAL A 409 11.36 14.26 -17.42
C VAL A 409 12.45 15.34 -17.46
N THR A 410 13.25 15.42 -16.41
CA THR A 410 14.38 16.36 -16.31
C THR A 410 15.42 16.11 -17.38
N GLU A 411 15.74 14.85 -17.64
CA GLU A 411 16.71 14.47 -18.67
C GLU A 411 16.18 14.73 -20.08
N VAL A 412 14.90 14.42 -20.34
CA VAL A 412 14.21 14.79 -21.59
C VAL A 412 14.23 16.30 -21.80
N HIS A 413 14.00 17.09 -20.77
CA HIS A 413 14.04 18.56 -20.86
C HIS A 413 15.42 19.05 -21.31
N ARG A 414 16.50 18.52 -20.73
CA ARG A 414 17.89 18.91 -21.04
C ARG A 414 18.38 18.45 -22.41
N THR A 415 17.79 17.37 -22.94
CA THR A 415 18.21 16.77 -24.21
C THR A 415 17.62 17.53 -25.40
N SER A 416 18.47 17.89 -26.39
CA SER A 416 18.04 18.64 -27.56
C SER A 416 18.04 17.82 -28.86
N GLY A 417 18.80 16.72 -28.93
CA GLY A 417 18.92 15.89 -30.13
C GLY A 417 17.70 14.94 -30.28
N LYS A 418 17.08 14.94 -31.48
CA LYS A 418 15.89 14.08 -31.74
C LYS A 418 16.19 12.59 -31.58
N LYS A 419 17.37 12.13 -31.95
CA LYS A 419 17.77 10.73 -31.82
C LYS A 419 17.99 10.38 -30.36
N GLU A 420 18.69 11.22 -29.62
CA GLU A 420 18.94 11.05 -28.18
C GLU A 420 17.64 11.03 -27.38
N ILE A 421 16.67 11.90 -27.72
CA ILE A 421 15.33 11.90 -27.12
C ILE A 421 14.62 10.56 -27.39
N ALA A 422 14.65 10.08 -28.64
CA ALA A 422 14.03 8.81 -28.99
C ALA A 422 14.68 7.65 -28.25
N ASP A 423 16.00 7.62 -28.15
CA ASP A 423 16.76 6.58 -27.44
C ASP A 423 16.48 6.62 -25.94
N LEU A 424 16.35 7.81 -25.33
CA LEU A 424 16.00 8.01 -23.92
C LEU A 424 14.60 7.48 -23.62
N VAL A 425 13.59 7.88 -24.38
CA VAL A 425 12.22 7.39 -24.25
C VAL A 425 12.16 5.87 -24.47
N GLY A 426 12.84 5.37 -25.50
CA GLY A 426 12.89 3.93 -25.79
C GLY A 426 13.53 3.12 -24.67
N THR A 427 14.58 3.64 -24.04
CA THR A 427 15.23 3.01 -22.88
C THR A 427 14.30 2.98 -21.68
N PHE A 428 13.61 4.08 -21.41
CA PHE A 428 12.66 4.17 -20.31
C PHE A 428 11.46 3.23 -20.50
N VAL A 429 10.89 3.21 -21.71
CA VAL A 429 9.81 2.27 -22.09
C VAL A 429 10.27 0.81 -21.96
N LYS A 430 11.51 0.51 -22.32
CA LYS A 430 12.08 -0.85 -22.17
C LYS A 430 12.25 -1.23 -20.69
N LYS A 431 12.66 -0.29 -19.83
CA LYS A 431 12.88 -0.51 -18.38
C LYS A 431 11.57 -0.86 -17.67
N TYR A 432 10.51 -0.11 -17.93
CA TYR A 432 9.24 -0.21 -17.16
C TYR A 432 8.11 -0.92 -17.91
N GLY A 433 8.26 -1.11 -19.21
CA GLY A 433 7.22 -1.61 -20.09
C GLY A 433 6.35 -0.50 -20.69
N PRO A 434 5.85 -0.71 -21.94
CA PRO A 434 5.03 0.28 -22.63
C PRO A 434 3.72 0.58 -21.91
N HIS A 435 3.10 -0.42 -21.28
CA HIS A 435 1.86 -0.26 -20.52
C HIS A 435 2.02 0.70 -19.34
N SER A 436 2.96 0.42 -18.43
CA SER A 436 3.20 1.26 -17.25
C SER A 436 3.59 2.68 -17.63
N PHE A 437 4.38 2.83 -18.70
CA PHE A 437 4.78 4.16 -19.21
C PHE A 437 3.58 4.97 -19.69
N ILE A 438 2.70 4.35 -20.50
CA ILE A 438 1.57 5.08 -21.07
C ILE A 438 0.46 5.35 -20.05
N GLU A 439 0.33 4.52 -19.01
CA GLU A 439 -0.54 4.76 -17.86
C GLU A 439 -0.06 5.92 -16.98
N LYS A 440 1.26 6.11 -16.87
CA LYS A 440 1.86 7.19 -16.08
C LYS A 440 1.66 8.58 -16.70
N LEU A 441 1.68 8.69 -18.02
CA LEU A 441 1.62 9.98 -18.73
C LEU A 441 0.37 10.82 -18.42
N PRO A 442 -0.88 10.28 -18.44
CA PRO A 442 -2.06 11.06 -18.11
C PRO A 442 -2.08 11.61 -16.69
N LEU A 443 -1.44 10.92 -15.74
CA LEU A 443 -1.37 11.34 -14.33
C LEU A 443 -0.46 12.56 -14.15
N THR A 444 0.52 12.74 -15.04
CA THR A 444 1.53 13.80 -14.99
C THR A 444 1.33 14.85 -16.07
N GLU A 445 0.37 14.66 -16.97
CA GLU A 445 0.15 15.50 -18.16
C GLU A 445 -0.02 16.99 -17.81
N GLY A 446 -0.67 17.29 -16.68
CA GLY A 446 -0.86 18.67 -16.20
C GLY A 446 0.42 19.38 -15.76
N SER A 447 1.44 18.62 -15.33
CA SER A 447 2.73 19.15 -14.87
C SER A 447 3.79 19.25 -15.96
N LEU A 448 3.59 18.59 -17.12
CA LEU A 448 4.54 18.62 -18.23
C LEU A 448 4.46 19.93 -19.00
N SER A 449 5.60 20.61 -19.19
CA SER A 449 5.68 21.73 -20.12
C SER A 449 5.43 21.26 -21.57
N ASN A 450 4.92 22.17 -22.43
CA ASN A 450 4.67 21.85 -23.83
C ASN A 450 5.94 21.36 -24.55
N GLU A 451 7.10 21.85 -24.17
CA GLU A 451 8.40 21.43 -24.76
C GLU A 451 8.70 19.97 -24.40
N VAL A 452 8.57 19.62 -23.13
CA VAL A 452 8.83 18.24 -22.67
C VAL A 452 7.80 17.29 -23.25
N ALA A 453 6.52 17.67 -23.26
CA ALA A 453 5.47 16.84 -23.85
C ALA A 453 5.72 16.56 -25.33
N LYS A 454 6.18 17.56 -26.13
CA LYS A 454 6.60 17.37 -27.52
C LYS A 454 7.76 16.37 -27.66
N LYS A 455 8.78 16.50 -26.83
CA LYS A 455 9.94 15.59 -26.83
C LYS A 455 9.54 14.15 -26.51
N ILE A 456 8.71 13.95 -25.48
CA ILE A 456 8.17 12.63 -25.13
C ILE A 456 7.32 12.07 -26.29
N ALA A 457 6.46 12.89 -26.88
CA ALA A 457 5.63 12.51 -28.02
C ALA A 457 6.47 12.04 -29.23
N LEU A 458 7.55 12.75 -29.55
CA LEU A 458 8.51 12.35 -30.58
C LEU A 458 9.17 11.00 -30.27
N GLY A 459 9.56 10.77 -29.03
CA GLY A 459 10.09 9.50 -28.59
C GLY A 459 9.07 8.35 -28.72
N ILE A 460 7.82 8.58 -28.30
CA ILE A 460 6.72 7.61 -28.47
C ILE A 460 6.50 7.29 -29.95
N ALA A 461 6.43 8.29 -30.82
CA ALA A 461 6.25 8.10 -32.25
C ALA A 461 7.38 7.23 -32.86
N GLY A 462 8.62 7.44 -32.44
CA GLY A 462 9.77 6.63 -32.85
C GLY A 462 9.69 5.16 -32.44
N HIS A 463 8.93 4.85 -31.37
CA HIS A 463 8.76 3.52 -30.78
C HIS A 463 7.31 3.00 -30.88
N GLY A 464 6.48 3.57 -31.74
CA GLY A 464 5.05 3.26 -31.87
C GLY A 464 4.70 1.77 -32.02
N SER A 465 5.62 0.94 -32.54
CA SER A 465 5.45 -0.50 -32.65
C SER A 465 5.53 -1.27 -31.31
N GLN A 466 6.01 -0.65 -30.23
CA GLN A 466 6.09 -1.26 -28.89
C GLN A 466 4.76 -1.16 -28.14
N PHE A 467 3.89 -0.21 -28.51
CA PHE A 467 2.58 -0.04 -27.91
C PHE A 467 1.60 -0.96 -28.62
N ASN A 468 1.19 -2.01 -27.92
CA ASN A 468 0.32 -3.05 -28.46
C ASN A 468 -1.13 -2.81 -28.11
N ASP A 469 -2.01 -3.53 -28.82
CA ASP A 469 -3.46 -3.54 -28.62
C ASP A 469 -3.87 -4.51 -27.48
N ASN A 470 -3.01 -4.64 -26.46
CA ASN A 470 -3.20 -5.57 -25.33
C ASN A 470 -3.88 -4.92 -24.12
N GLY A 471 -4.43 -3.73 -24.26
CA GLY A 471 -5.12 -3.02 -23.20
C GLY A 471 -6.53 -3.49 -22.95
N ASP A 472 -7.20 -2.79 -22.06
CA ASP A 472 -8.61 -2.96 -21.72
C ASP A 472 -9.52 -3.00 -22.96
N ILE A 473 -10.71 -3.57 -22.82
CA ILE A 473 -11.73 -3.63 -23.88
C ILE A 473 -11.99 -2.24 -24.50
N PHE A 474 -11.82 -1.18 -23.72
CA PHE A 474 -12.13 0.21 -24.12
C PHE A 474 -10.91 1.07 -24.48
N SER A 475 -9.67 0.69 -24.13
CA SER A 475 -8.47 1.46 -24.46
C SER A 475 -7.21 0.61 -24.46
N SER A 476 -6.56 0.52 -25.61
CA SER A 476 -5.26 -0.15 -25.76
C SER A 476 -4.10 0.81 -25.49
N ASP A 477 -2.91 0.28 -25.17
CA ASP A 477 -1.69 1.09 -25.04
C ASP A 477 -1.41 1.88 -26.32
N PHE A 478 -1.68 1.28 -27.46
CA PHE A 478 -1.62 1.94 -28.77
C PHE A 478 -2.53 3.17 -28.84
N SER A 479 -3.82 3.02 -28.46
CA SER A 479 -4.78 4.10 -28.48
C SER A 479 -4.41 5.23 -27.52
N ARG A 480 -3.90 4.90 -26.33
CA ARG A 480 -3.46 5.87 -25.32
C ARG A 480 -2.22 6.62 -25.77
N ALA A 481 -1.26 5.95 -26.42
CA ALA A 481 -0.06 6.58 -27.00
C ALA A 481 -0.44 7.61 -28.06
N VAL A 482 -1.34 7.24 -28.98
CA VAL A 482 -1.91 8.15 -29.98
C VAL A 482 -2.64 9.33 -29.33
N THR A 483 -3.45 9.07 -28.31
CA THR A 483 -4.20 10.11 -27.59
C THR A 483 -3.26 11.12 -26.92
N PHE A 484 -2.16 10.67 -26.31
CA PHE A 484 -1.18 11.56 -25.68
C PHE A 484 -0.53 12.51 -26.73
N ILE A 485 -0.15 11.97 -27.90
CA ILE A 485 0.43 12.78 -28.99
C ILE A 485 -0.61 13.77 -29.53
N ALA A 486 -1.84 13.33 -29.77
CA ALA A 486 -2.92 14.18 -30.24
C ALA A 486 -3.24 15.32 -29.25
N ARG A 487 -3.31 15.03 -27.95
CA ARG A 487 -3.49 16.05 -26.91
C ARG A 487 -2.31 17.04 -26.85
N THR A 488 -1.08 16.54 -27.02
CA THR A 488 0.09 17.42 -27.10
C THR A 488 0.00 18.36 -28.28
N HIS A 489 -0.45 17.87 -29.44
CA HIS A 489 -0.71 18.69 -30.63
C HIS A 489 -1.77 19.79 -30.37
N LEU A 490 -2.89 19.43 -29.73
CA LEU A 490 -3.98 20.37 -29.41
C LEU A 490 -3.56 21.48 -28.43
N ARG A 491 -2.57 21.25 -27.59
CA ARG A 491 -2.04 22.26 -26.66
C ARG A 491 -1.24 23.37 -27.33
N LEU A 492 -0.87 23.20 -28.60
CA LEU A 492 -0.07 24.18 -29.34
C LEU A 492 -0.98 25.31 -29.87
N PRO A 493 -0.73 26.57 -29.46
CA PRO A 493 -1.67 27.64 -29.76
C PRO A 493 -1.68 28.05 -31.24
N GLN A 494 -0.52 27.98 -31.91
CA GLN A 494 -0.39 28.41 -33.29
C GLN A 494 -0.52 27.24 -34.27
N VAL A 495 -1.22 27.45 -35.40
CA VAL A 495 -1.38 26.46 -36.48
C VAL A 495 -0.01 26.05 -37.03
N THR A 496 0.89 27.02 -37.21
CA THR A 496 2.26 26.75 -37.68
C THR A 496 3.05 25.81 -36.79
N ASP A 497 2.87 25.92 -35.46
CA ASP A 497 3.52 25.03 -34.50
C ASP A 497 2.89 23.63 -34.54
N ARG A 498 1.58 23.55 -34.75
CA ARG A 498 0.86 22.28 -34.94
C ARG A 498 1.30 21.57 -36.20
N ASP A 499 1.40 22.30 -37.31
CA ASP A 499 1.87 21.77 -38.59
C ASP A 499 3.30 21.25 -38.50
N ALA A 500 4.20 22.03 -37.89
CA ALA A 500 5.58 21.62 -37.67
C ALA A 500 5.67 20.37 -36.79
N PHE A 501 4.91 20.31 -35.70
CA PHE A 501 4.86 19.17 -34.80
C PHE A 501 4.31 17.93 -35.51
N ALA A 502 3.21 18.05 -36.25
CA ALA A 502 2.67 16.93 -37.03
C ALA A 502 3.68 16.37 -38.04
N THR A 503 4.42 17.27 -38.74
CA THR A 503 5.50 16.87 -39.64
C THR A 503 6.57 16.07 -38.91
N GLU A 504 7.00 16.51 -37.74
CA GLU A 504 8.01 15.81 -36.93
C GLU A 504 7.53 14.43 -36.44
N ILE A 505 6.30 14.33 -35.93
CA ILE A 505 5.70 13.07 -35.46
C ILE A 505 5.60 12.06 -36.62
N ILE A 506 5.06 12.48 -37.76
CA ILE A 506 4.88 11.60 -38.91
C ILE A 506 6.26 11.14 -39.48
N ALA A 507 7.27 12.00 -39.42
CA ALA A 507 8.65 11.62 -39.83
C ALA A 507 9.29 10.65 -38.81
N ALA A 508 9.09 10.85 -37.53
CA ALA A 508 9.61 9.98 -36.47
C ALA A 508 8.92 8.60 -36.41
N ALA A 509 7.64 8.52 -36.75
CA ALA A 509 6.87 7.29 -36.68
C ALA A 509 7.33 6.26 -37.72
N LYS A 510 8.06 5.24 -37.26
CA LYS A 510 8.58 4.14 -38.12
C LYS A 510 7.47 3.16 -38.52
N SER A 511 6.51 2.90 -37.62
CA SER A 511 5.37 2.03 -37.86
C SER A 511 4.31 2.77 -38.68
N LEU A 512 3.97 2.25 -39.87
CA LEU A 512 2.95 2.88 -40.70
C LEU A 512 1.54 2.87 -40.07
N PRO A 513 1.07 1.78 -39.43
CA PRO A 513 -0.20 1.82 -38.71
C PRO A 513 -0.25 2.94 -37.67
N PHE A 514 0.84 3.13 -36.93
CA PHE A 514 0.94 4.19 -35.92
C PHE A 514 0.94 5.59 -36.58
N ALA A 515 1.74 5.78 -37.63
CA ALA A 515 1.82 7.05 -38.34
C ALA A 515 0.48 7.48 -38.97
N VAL A 516 -0.29 6.54 -39.53
CA VAL A 516 -1.60 6.83 -40.11
C VAL A 516 -2.63 7.17 -39.03
N GLU A 517 -2.58 6.47 -37.90
CA GLU A 517 -3.46 6.75 -36.76
C GLU A 517 -3.20 8.15 -36.21
N GLU A 518 -1.95 8.51 -35.98
CA GLU A 518 -1.56 9.85 -35.55
C GLU A 518 -2.00 10.92 -36.54
N PHE A 519 -1.79 10.69 -37.82
CA PHE A 519 -2.26 11.59 -38.88
C PHE A 519 -3.76 11.81 -38.78
N LEU A 520 -4.56 10.74 -38.63
CA LEU A 520 -6.00 10.82 -38.57
C LEU A 520 -6.47 11.63 -37.33
N PHE A 521 -5.84 11.37 -36.16
CA PHE A 521 -6.19 12.11 -34.93
C PHE A 521 -5.79 13.58 -35.00
N MET A 522 -4.64 13.93 -35.53
CA MET A 522 -4.20 15.33 -35.67
C MET A 522 -4.95 16.08 -36.77
N SER A 523 -5.61 15.38 -37.72
CA SER A 523 -6.45 15.96 -38.79
C SER A 523 -7.93 16.02 -38.43
N GLN A 524 -8.38 15.43 -37.35
CA GLN A 524 -9.80 15.51 -36.94
C GLN A 524 -10.14 16.93 -36.50
N GLU A 525 -11.10 17.51 -37.22
CA GLU A 525 -11.86 18.65 -36.70
C GLU A 525 -12.74 18.13 -35.55
N GLU A 526 -12.50 18.60 -34.32
CA GLU A 526 -13.43 18.36 -33.23
C GLU A 526 -14.77 18.95 -33.58
N LYS A 527 -15.77 18.10 -33.68
CA LYS A 527 -17.13 18.49 -34.04
C LYS A 527 -17.71 19.43 -32.97
N LYS A 528 -17.83 20.71 -33.31
CA LYS A 528 -18.80 21.64 -32.76
C LYS A 528 -18.66 22.15 -31.33
N THR A 529 -17.48 22.58 -30.93
CA THR A 529 -17.39 23.63 -29.93
C THR A 529 -16.73 24.88 -30.54
N PRO A 530 -17.02 26.11 -30.09
CA PRO A 530 -16.37 27.35 -30.61
C PRO A 530 -14.85 27.35 -30.43
N GLU A 531 -14.31 26.44 -29.64
CA GLU A 531 -12.89 26.26 -29.33
C GLU A 531 -12.17 25.25 -30.24
N ALA A 532 -12.89 24.66 -31.20
CA ALA A 532 -12.42 23.53 -32.05
C ALA A 532 -11.61 23.95 -33.28
N GLN A 533 -10.77 24.99 -33.17
CA GLN A 533 -9.84 25.38 -34.26
C GLN A 533 -8.46 24.78 -34.12
N HIS A 534 -8.34 23.49 -33.72
CA HIS A 534 -7.05 22.95 -33.31
C HIS A 534 -6.52 21.78 -34.16
N SER A 535 -7.03 21.57 -35.38
CA SER A 535 -6.41 20.64 -36.33
C SER A 535 -5.17 21.26 -37.01
N MET A 536 -4.40 20.45 -37.72
CA MET A 536 -3.38 20.96 -38.64
C MET A 536 -4.05 21.70 -39.83
N SER A 537 -3.29 22.55 -40.53
CA SER A 537 -3.80 23.24 -41.70
C SER A 537 -4.18 22.28 -42.83
N GLU A 538 -5.17 22.59 -43.65
CA GLU A 538 -5.58 21.77 -44.80
C GLU A 538 -4.39 21.53 -45.78
N THR A 539 -3.54 22.53 -45.97
CA THR A 539 -2.34 22.41 -46.82
C THR A 539 -1.38 21.38 -46.28
N GLU A 540 -1.14 21.38 -44.97
CA GLU A 540 -0.22 20.44 -44.33
C GLU A 540 -0.84 19.03 -44.25
N GLN A 541 -2.16 18.94 -44.02
CA GLN A 541 -2.89 17.67 -44.06
C GLN A 541 -2.75 17.01 -45.43
N GLU A 542 -2.94 17.74 -46.53
CA GLU A 542 -2.80 17.23 -47.88
C GLU A 542 -1.36 16.79 -48.18
N ARG A 543 -0.37 17.58 -47.74
CA ARG A 543 1.05 17.30 -47.93
C ARG A 543 1.48 16.02 -47.17
N LEU A 544 1.14 15.92 -45.90
CA LEU A 544 1.49 14.78 -45.05
C LEU A 544 0.71 13.53 -45.46
N GLY A 545 -0.56 13.70 -45.86
CA GLY A 545 -1.39 12.62 -46.41
C GLY A 545 -0.73 11.96 -47.62
N LYS A 546 -0.25 12.74 -48.60
CA LYS A 546 0.49 12.25 -49.76
C LYS A 546 1.78 11.57 -49.36
N THR A 547 2.56 12.17 -48.45
CA THR A 547 3.81 11.59 -47.96
C THR A 547 3.60 10.19 -47.32
N LEU A 548 2.56 10.04 -46.49
CA LEU A 548 2.22 8.74 -45.92
C LEU A 548 1.75 7.74 -46.97
N ALA A 549 0.92 8.18 -47.91
CA ALA A 549 0.48 7.30 -49.02
C ALA A 549 1.64 6.76 -49.82
N GLU A 550 2.64 7.60 -50.15
CA GLU A 550 3.88 7.16 -50.79
C GLU A 550 4.68 6.17 -49.98
N ARG A 551 4.77 6.39 -48.65
CA ARG A 551 5.41 5.42 -47.72
C ARG A 551 4.67 4.08 -47.73
N ILE A 552 3.32 4.09 -47.68
CA ILE A 552 2.49 2.89 -47.76
C ILE A 552 2.72 2.16 -49.09
N ALA A 553 2.68 2.86 -50.24
CA ALA A 553 2.92 2.30 -51.55
C ALA A 553 4.26 1.60 -51.65
N LYS A 554 5.33 2.26 -51.14
CA LYS A 554 6.69 1.71 -51.12
C LYS A 554 6.79 0.46 -50.24
N GLN A 555 6.18 0.48 -49.06
CA GLN A 555 6.28 -0.63 -48.12
C GLN A 555 5.37 -1.80 -48.52
N SER A 556 4.26 -1.58 -49.23
CA SER A 556 3.29 -2.61 -49.64
C SER A 556 3.93 -3.71 -50.51
N ASN A 557 5.03 -3.41 -51.18
CA ASN A 557 5.79 -4.41 -51.94
C ASN A 557 6.48 -5.45 -51.06
N LYS A 558 6.87 -5.08 -49.82
CA LYS A 558 7.50 -5.98 -48.86
C LYS A 558 6.44 -6.58 -47.89
N THR A 559 5.60 -5.73 -47.35
CA THR A 559 4.54 -6.11 -46.36
C THR A 559 3.22 -5.55 -46.85
N PRO A 560 2.37 -6.39 -47.47
CA PRO A 560 1.06 -5.95 -47.94
C PRO A 560 0.17 -5.46 -46.80
N PRO A 561 -0.50 -4.31 -46.94
CA PRO A 561 -1.31 -3.73 -45.85
C PRO A 561 -2.35 -4.69 -45.28
N HIS A 562 -3.04 -5.49 -46.10
CA HIS A 562 -4.08 -6.43 -45.68
C HIS A 562 -3.56 -7.64 -44.88
N THR A 563 -2.25 -7.85 -44.81
CA THR A 563 -1.63 -8.92 -44.01
C THR A 563 -1.24 -8.45 -42.61
N LEU A 564 -1.42 -7.18 -42.30
CA LEU A 564 -1.13 -6.63 -40.98
C LEU A 564 -2.25 -6.98 -39.99
N LYS A 565 -1.89 -7.33 -38.79
CA LYS A 565 -2.83 -7.66 -37.71
C LYS A 565 -3.68 -6.45 -37.27
N HIS A 566 -3.10 -5.26 -37.30
CA HIS A 566 -3.71 -4.01 -36.81
C HIS A 566 -3.57 -2.89 -37.83
N GLY A 567 -4.58 -2.01 -37.90
CA GLY A 567 -4.56 -0.79 -38.72
C GLY A 567 -4.64 -1.01 -40.22
N ALA A 568 -4.78 -2.24 -40.73
CA ALA A 568 -4.81 -2.58 -42.15
C ALA A 568 -5.84 -1.77 -42.94
N GLY A 569 -7.07 -1.69 -42.47
CA GLY A 569 -8.16 -0.97 -43.14
C GLY A 569 -7.88 0.53 -43.26
N ARG A 570 -7.35 1.15 -42.19
CA ARG A 570 -6.99 2.57 -42.19
C ARG A 570 -5.84 2.88 -43.14
N LEU A 571 -4.84 1.99 -43.25
CA LEU A 571 -3.77 2.10 -44.23
C LEU A 571 -4.30 2.03 -45.67
N ILE A 572 -5.20 1.11 -45.96
CA ILE A 572 -5.82 0.94 -47.28
C ILE A 572 -6.66 2.17 -47.63
N TRP A 573 -7.47 2.64 -46.66
CA TRP A 573 -8.29 3.84 -46.84
C TRP A 573 -7.41 5.08 -47.08
N HIS A 574 -6.35 5.26 -46.28
CA HIS A 574 -5.43 6.40 -46.40
C HIS A 574 -4.73 6.40 -47.74
N TRP A 575 -4.21 5.24 -48.19
CA TRP A 575 -3.55 5.10 -49.50
C TRP A 575 -4.50 5.42 -50.65
N ASN A 576 -5.76 4.93 -50.59
CA ASN A 576 -6.76 5.21 -51.61
C ASN A 576 -7.15 6.70 -51.67
N ARG A 577 -7.15 7.40 -50.56
CA ARG A 577 -7.53 8.82 -50.46
C ARG A 577 -6.43 9.76 -50.90
N TYR A 578 -5.23 9.58 -50.42
CA TYR A 578 -4.10 10.51 -50.63
C TYR A 578 -3.03 10.03 -51.64
N GLY A 579 -3.08 8.78 -52.03
CA GLY A 579 -2.16 8.21 -53.06
C GLY A 579 -2.52 8.68 -54.46
N LYS A 580 -1.67 8.29 -55.43
CA LYS A 580 -1.96 8.56 -56.84
C LYS A 580 -3.29 7.89 -57.23
N LEU A 581 -4.06 8.60 -58.05
CA LEU A 581 -5.36 8.14 -58.48
C LEU A 581 -5.31 6.71 -59.06
N GLY A 582 -6.09 5.81 -58.44
CA GLY A 582 -6.19 4.41 -58.85
C GLY A 582 -4.98 3.53 -58.51
N GLU A 583 -3.93 4.06 -57.84
CA GLU A 583 -2.71 3.29 -57.47
C GLU A 583 -3.04 2.13 -56.53
N ALA A 584 -3.77 2.39 -55.42
CA ALA A 584 -4.20 1.39 -54.47
C ALA A 584 -5.11 0.33 -55.12
N LYS A 585 -6.04 0.77 -56.00
CA LYS A 585 -6.93 -0.12 -56.78
C LYS A 585 -6.12 -1.06 -57.65
N ALA A 586 -5.17 -0.53 -58.42
CA ALA A 586 -4.31 -1.32 -59.32
C ALA A 586 -3.49 -2.34 -58.53
N TYR A 587 -2.94 -1.92 -57.40
CA TYR A 587 -2.14 -2.77 -56.52
C TYR A 587 -2.95 -3.96 -56.00
N PHE A 588 -4.09 -3.72 -55.37
CA PHE A 588 -4.89 -4.78 -54.78
C PHE A 588 -5.49 -5.69 -55.82
N LYS A 589 -5.97 -5.17 -56.95
CA LYS A 589 -6.47 -5.99 -58.09
C LYS A 589 -5.35 -6.92 -58.57
N LYS A 590 -4.15 -6.42 -58.85
CA LYS A 590 -3.00 -7.22 -59.29
C LYS A 590 -2.59 -8.27 -58.24
N ARG A 591 -2.53 -7.85 -56.98
CA ARG A 591 -2.12 -8.72 -55.83
C ARG A 591 -3.05 -9.89 -55.65
N LEU A 592 -4.34 -9.62 -55.49
CA LEU A 592 -5.36 -10.64 -55.24
C LEU A 592 -5.61 -11.55 -56.44
N THR A 593 -5.42 -11.03 -57.65
CA THR A 593 -5.45 -11.90 -58.85
C THR A 593 -4.27 -12.88 -58.83
N LYS A 594 -3.07 -12.45 -58.38
CA LYS A 594 -1.89 -13.33 -58.30
C LYS A 594 -1.97 -14.27 -57.08
N LYS A 595 -2.61 -13.84 -56.00
CA LYS A 595 -2.75 -14.58 -54.74
C LYS A 595 -4.20 -14.57 -54.25
N PRO A 596 -5.10 -15.34 -54.90
CA PRO A 596 -6.52 -15.34 -54.57
C PRO A 596 -6.86 -15.75 -53.14
N GLY A 597 -5.98 -16.55 -52.49
CA GLY A 597 -6.14 -16.95 -51.09
C GLY A 597 -6.08 -15.81 -50.07
N GLU A 598 -5.54 -14.65 -50.43
CA GLU A 598 -5.47 -13.48 -49.56
C GLU A 598 -6.76 -12.62 -49.56
N VAL A 599 -7.79 -13.01 -50.32
CA VAL A 599 -9.04 -12.23 -50.47
C VAL A 599 -9.84 -12.16 -49.17
N GLY A 600 -9.86 -13.22 -48.36
CA GLY A 600 -10.55 -13.22 -47.07
C GLY A 600 -9.95 -12.24 -46.07
N ASP A 601 -8.61 -12.19 -45.99
CA ASP A 601 -7.88 -11.23 -45.15
C ASP A 601 -8.12 -9.79 -45.65
N PHE A 602 -8.10 -9.57 -46.96
CA PHE A 602 -8.42 -8.28 -47.56
C PHE A 602 -9.81 -7.79 -47.16
N LEU A 603 -10.84 -8.63 -47.30
CA LEU A 603 -12.22 -8.29 -46.90
C LEU A 603 -12.32 -7.99 -45.41
N SER A 604 -11.59 -8.75 -44.59
CA SER A 604 -11.53 -8.55 -43.12
C SER A 604 -10.94 -7.19 -42.68
N CYS A 605 -10.26 -6.48 -43.58
CA CYS A 605 -9.73 -5.14 -43.29
C CYS A 605 -10.81 -4.05 -43.24
N PHE A 606 -11.97 -4.27 -43.83
CA PHE A 606 -13.04 -3.28 -43.92
C PHE A 606 -14.06 -3.38 -42.78
N VAL A 607 -13.96 -4.38 -41.93
CA VAL A 607 -14.87 -4.59 -40.80
C VAL A 607 -14.17 -4.23 -39.49
N GLY A 608 -14.95 -3.74 -38.56
CA GLY A 608 -14.46 -3.42 -37.21
C GLY A 608 -14.19 -4.67 -36.38
N THR A 609 -13.77 -4.46 -35.14
CA THR A 609 -13.63 -5.51 -34.15
C THR A 609 -14.82 -5.46 -33.20
N ALA A 610 -15.42 -6.60 -32.90
CA ALA A 610 -16.47 -6.75 -31.90
C ALA A 610 -15.96 -7.62 -30.74
N TYR A 611 -16.55 -7.42 -29.58
CA TYR A 611 -16.27 -8.18 -28.37
C TYR A 611 -17.52 -8.94 -27.94
N SER A 612 -17.38 -10.18 -27.55
CA SER A 612 -18.44 -11.00 -26.98
C SER A 612 -17.92 -11.80 -25.81
N ALA A 613 -18.78 -12.54 -25.13
CA ALA A 613 -18.39 -13.44 -24.05
C ALA A 613 -17.30 -14.45 -24.44
N ASP A 614 -17.23 -14.80 -25.75
CA ASP A 614 -16.23 -15.73 -26.29
C ASP A 614 -14.91 -15.05 -26.73
N GLY A 615 -14.79 -13.72 -26.49
CA GLY A 615 -13.59 -12.96 -26.82
C GLY A 615 -13.73 -11.97 -27.98
N ARG A 616 -12.57 -11.59 -28.53
CA ARG A 616 -12.41 -10.61 -29.62
C ARG A 616 -12.58 -11.27 -30.98
N HIS A 617 -13.44 -10.72 -31.84
CA HIS A 617 -13.69 -11.22 -33.21
C HIS A 617 -13.96 -10.06 -34.18
N LYS A 618 -13.89 -10.33 -35.46
CA LYS A 618 -14.29 -9.35 -36.50
C LYS A 618 -15.80 -9.16 -36.50
N SER A 619 -16.26 -7.92 -36.71
CA SER A 619 -17.67 -7.61 -36.98
C SER A 619 -18.15 -8.25 -38.31
N ASP A 620 -19.44 -8.16 -38.55
CA ASP A 620 -20.01 -8.63 -39.84
C ASP A 620 -19.80 -7.61 -40.96
N LEU A 621 -19.48 -8.08 -42.14
CA LEU A 621 -19.45 -7.28 -43.35
C LEU A 621 -20.90 -7.02 -43.82
N ARG A 622 -21.27 -5.76 -43.91
CA ARG A 622 -22.62 -5.30 -44.29
C ARG A 622 -22.56 -4.44 -45.54
N GLY A 623 -23.66 -3.77 -45.88
CA GLY A 623 -23.78 -2.96 -47.10
C GLY A 623 -22.74 -1.86 -47.24
N ASN A 624 -22.46 -1.12 -46.18
CA ASN A 624 -21.47 -0.01 -46.20
C ASN A 624 -20.05 -0.53 -46.43
N GLU A 625 -19.69 -1.63 -45.76
CA GLU A 625 -18.39 -2.27 -45.93
C GLU A 625 -18.26 -2.87 -47.33
N TYR A 626 -19.32 -3.47 -47.86
CA TYR A 626 -19.38 -3.95 -49.25
C TYR A 626 -19.10 -2.80 -50.23
N ASP A 627 -19.77 -1.68 -50.06
CA ASP A 627 -19.58 -0.51 -50.93
C ASP A 627 -18.16 0.05 -50.82
N ALA A 628 -17.58 0.09 -49.65
CA ALA A 628 -16.16 0.49 -49.44
C ALA A 628 -15.18 -0.47 -50.14
N VAL A 629 -15.41 -1.77 -50.07
CA VAL A 629 -14.64 -2.79 -50.77
C VAL A 629 -14.74 -2.62 -52.29
N THR A 630 -15.98 -2.47 -52.81
CA THR A 630 -16.24 -2.39 -54.25
C THR A 630 -15.79 -1.07 -54.86
N ALA A 631 -15.64 -0.02 -54.06
CA ALA A 631 -14.98 1.20 -54.45
C ALA A 631 -13.48 1.03 -54.78
N LEU A 632 -12.82 0.00 -54.22
CA LEU A 632 -11.42 -0.34 -54.49
C LEU A 632 -11.25 -1.37 -55.58
N ILE A 633 -12.07 -2.42 -55.63
CA ILE A 633 -11.99 -3.48 -56.64
C ILE A 633 -13.41 -3.76 -57.10
N ASP A 634 -13.63 -3.75 -58.40
CA ASP A 634 -14.94 -4.07 -58.94
C ASP A 634 -15.50 -5.39 -58.42
N ALA A 635 -16.80 -5.40 -58.12
CA ALA A 635 -17.45 -6.53 -57.47
C ALA A 635 -17.35 -7.84 -58.28
N ASP A 636 -17.54 -7.77 -59.61
CA ASP A 636 -17.43 -8.94 -60.50
C ASP A 636 -15.99 -9.48 -60.57
N ASP A 637 -14.99 -8.58 -60.53
CA ASP A 637 -13.58 -8.96 -60.44
C ASP A 637 -13.28 -9.67 -59.12
N LEU A 638 -13.82 -9.18 -57.99
CA LEU A 638 -13.68 -9.86 -56.70
C LEU A 638 -14.34 -11.24 -56.70
N VAL A 639 -15.51 -11.36 -57.25
CA VAL A 639 -16.20 -12.67 -57.40
C VAL A 639 -15.35 -13.65 -58.23
N LYS A 640 -14.71 -13.19 -59.32
CA LYS A 640 -13.78 -14.02 -60.11
C LYS A 640 -12.56 -14.46 -59.29
N ILE A 641 -12.03 -13.56 -58.43
CA ILE A 641 -10.89 -13.86 -57.54
C ILE A 641 -11.31 -14.85 -56.46
N ILE A 642 -12.47 -14.65 -55.82
CA ILE A 642 -13.02 -15.54 -54.78
C ILE A 642 -13.21 -16.95 -55.37
N LYS A 643 -13.80 -17.08 -56.55
CA LYS A 643 -14.00 -18.38 -57.22
C LYS A 643 -12.68 -19.11 -57.53
N LYS A 644 -11.56 -18.41 -57.64
CA LYS A 644 -10.22 -18.99 -57.84
C LYS A 644 -9.48 -19.27 -56.51
N SER A 645 -10.03 -18.87 -55.40
CA SER A 645 -9.44 -19.06 -54.06
C SER A 645 -9.86 -20.40 -53.45
N HIS A 646 -9.19 -20.79 -52.37
CA HIS A 646 -9.57 -21.96 -51.57
C HIS A 646 -10.92 -21.79 -50.87
N PHE A 647 -11.39 -20.56 -50.67
CA PHE A 647 -12.70 -20.24 -50.10
C PHE A 647 -13.87 -20.71 -50.98
N ALA A 648 -13.66 -20.86 -52.29
CA ALA A 648 -14.70 -21.22 -53.24
C ALA A 648 -15.44 -22.53 -52.90
N LYS A 649 -14.75 -23.48 -52.25
CA LYS A 649 -15.31 -24.79 -51.89
C LYS A 649 -16.30 -24.71 -50.72
N HIS A 650 -16.30 -23.63 -49.96
CA HIS A 650 -17.08 -23.47 -48.72
C HIS A 650 -17.95 -22.21 -48.73
N ILE A 651 -18.34 -21.72 -49.91
CA ILE A 651 -19.23 -20.57 -50.02
C ILE A 651 -20.65 -21.01 -49.63
N ASP A 652 -21.16 -20.38 -48.57
CA ASP A 652 -22.54 -20.47 -48.12
C ASP A 652 -23.11 -19.04 -48.06
N THR A 653 -24.20 -18.78 -48.80
CA THR A 653 -24.85 -17.47 -48.88
C THR A 653 -26.15 -17.39 -48.09
N GLU A 654 -26.58 -18.46 -47.38
CA GLU A 654 -27.86 -18.49 -46.67
C GLU A 654 -27.72 -18.23 -45.18
N LYS A 655 -26.68 -18.78 -44.51
CA LYS A 655 -26.44 -18.63 -43.08
C LYS A 655 -25.12 -17.91 -42.80
N VAL A 656 -25.00 -16.66 -43.24
CA VAL A 656 -23.74 -15.95 -43.28
C VAL A 656 -23.48 -15.12 -42.02
N TYR A 657 -24.53 -14.75 -41.27
CA TYR A 657 -24.43 -13.94 -40.06
C TYR A 657 -24.45 -14.82 -38.82
N PHE A 658 -23.71 -14.44 -37.80
CA PHE A 658 -23.59 -15.15 -36.51
C PHE A 658 -23.00 -16.56 -36.55
N ASN A 659 -22.43 -17.00 -37.69
CA ASN A 659 -21.78 -18.30 -37.78
C ASN A 659 -20.34 -18.21 -37.25
N ARG A 660 -20.16 -18.52 -35.98
CA ARG A 660 -18.86 -18.47 -35.28
C ARG A 660 -17.99 -19.71 -35.50
N THR A 661 -18.47 -20.73 -36.19
CA THR A 661 -17.67 -21.93 -36.48
C THR A 661 -16.73 -21.73 -37.65
N LEU A 662 -16.94 -20.69 -38.46
CA LEU A 662 -16.09 -20.32 -39.58
C LEU A 662 -14.98 -19.36 -39.16
N SER A 663 -13.84 -19.43 -39.85
CA SER A 663 -12.81 -18.38 -39.70
C SER A 663 -13.36 -17.02 -40.15
N ASP A 664 -12.84 -15.92 -39.56
CA ASP A 664 -13.25 -14.57 -39.98
C ASP A 664 -13.12 -14.36 -41.48
N ALA A 665 -12.02 -14.82 -42.08
CA ALA A 665 -11.80 -14.73 -43.53
C ALA A 665 -12.89 -15.46 -44.35
N GLN A 666 -13.28 -16.67 -43.99
CA GLN A 666 -14.35 -17.41 -44.67
C GLN A 666 -15.71 -16.74 -44.47
N ARG A 667 -15.99 -16.25 -43.30
CA ARG A 667 -17.22 -15.53 -42.96
C ARG A 667 -17.37 -14.27 -43.79
N MET A 668 -16.29 -13.45 -43.90
CA MET A 668 -16.27 -12.24 -44.73
C MET A 668 -16.52 -12.57 -46.21
N VAL A 669 -15.92 -13.64 -46.73
CA VAL A 669 -16.16 -14.10 -48.11
C VAL A 669 -17.63 -14.49 -48.31
N ASN A 670 -18.21 -15.25 -47.40
CA ASN A 670 -19.62 -15.67 -47.50
C ASN A 670 -20.56 -14.45 -47.44
N GLN A 671 -20.32 -13.52 -46.54
CA GLN A 671 -21.12 -12.29 -46.38
C GLN A 671 -21.01 -11.41 -47.63
N PHE A 672 -19.79 -11.21 -48.17
CA PHE A 672 -19.58 -10.47 -49.41
C PHE A 672 -20.37 -11.10 -50.58
N MET A 673 -20.30 -12.43 -50.74
CA MET A 673 -21.00 -13.15 -51.81
C MET A 673 -22.54 -13.09 -51.67
N SER A 674 -23.05 -13.15 -50.45
CA SER A 674 -24.48 -12.98 -50.14
C SER A 674 -24.98 -11.60 -50.54
N ILE A 675 -24.32 -10.52 -50.09
CA ILE A 675 -24.70 -9.16 -50.44
C ILE A 675 -24.61 -8.91 -51.95
N HIS A 676 -23.59 -9.45 -52.61
CA HIS A 676 -23.43 -9.33 -54.07
C HIS A 676 -24.60 -9.99 -54.82
N LYS A 677 -25.05 -11.19 -54.39
CA LYS A 677 -26.21 -11.89 -54.96
C LYS A 677 -27.49 -11.05 -54.80
N ASP A 678 -27.72 -10.48 -53.58
CA ASP A 678 -28.91 -9.71 -53.30
C ASP A 678 -28.96 -8.39 -54.10
N LYS A 679 -27.80 -7.67 -54.22
CA LYS A 679 -27.71 -6.46 -55.06
C LYS A 679 -27.85 -6.75 -56.53
N GLY A 680 -27.40 -7.92 -57.03
CA GLY A 680 -27.61 -8.38 -58.37
C GLY A 680 -29.09 -8.69 -58.69
N ALA A 681 -29.78 -9.34 -57.74
CA ALA A 681 -31.20 -9.62 -57.88
C ALA A 681 -32.04 -8.33 -57.90
N LYS A 682 -31.74 -7.33 -57.05
CA LYS A 682 -32.41 -6.01 -57.07
C LYS A 682 -32.23 -5.25 -58.39
N LYS A 683 -31.01 -5.22 -58.93
CA LYS A 683 -30.76 -4.58 -60.22
C LYS A 683 -31.53 -5.23 -61.40
N LEU A 684 -31.71 -6.55 -61.36
CA LEU A 684 -32.51 -7.26 -62.34
C LEU A 684 -34.01 -6.95 -62.22
N THR A 685 -34.52 -6.76 -61.00
CA THR A 685 -35.90 -6.38 -60.73
C THR A 685 -36.19 -4.94 -61.13
N GLU A 686 -35.26 -4.02 -60.87
CA GLU A 686 -35.35 -2.59 -61.26
C GLU A 686 -35.18 -2.36 -62.78
N ALA A 687 -34.46 -3.27 -63.48
CA ALA A 687 -34.31 -3.21 -64.93
C ALA A 687 -35.49 -3.87 -65.67
N ALA A 688 -36.31 -4.64 -64.95
CA ALA A 688 -37.49 -5.29 -65.47
C ALA A 688 -38.79 -4.56 -65.14
N SER A 689 -38.78 -3.57 -64.26
CA SER A 689 -39.83 -2.62 -63.95
C SER A 689 -39.65 -1.31 -64.77
#